data_0e0cc76d15c824adef84eb9e8eb5ec35
#
_entry.id   0e0cc76d15c824adef84eb9e8eb5ec35
#
_cell.length_a   1.000
_cell.length_b   1.000
_cell.length_c   1.000
_cell.angle_alpha   90.00
_cell.angle_beta   90.00
_cell.angle_gamma   90.00
#
_symmetry.space_group_name_H-M   'P 1'
#
loop_
_entity.id
_entity.type
_entity.pdbx_description
1 polymer ?
#
loop_
_entity_poly.entity_id
_entity_poly.type
_entity_poly.pdbx_seq_one_letter_code
_entity_poly.pdbx_strand_id
1 'polypeptide(L)'
;MTFGTAGRLPPAPNPGAPAAATWQRDDWLTLADRMLAAARPFASPGHALVTFPGPEGGYGRAVDGLEGFARTFLLAGFRIAGAQGMGVDELVDRYAAGIAAGTDPSSPDRWVRLGEHPQAKVEAASIALVLDLTRPWIWDRLPSAVRERVVDYLRPAVGDDTYPRINWVWFRLVVQTFLRSVGGPHSLDEMNEDLTTHDGFVRGDGWMSDGPDRAYDHYVGWALHLYPTLWARMAGAADLAEQRRERDLAGLDRFLSDAVALVGADGSPLIQGRSLTYRFAAAAPFWVGAIAGVPSVSLGRLRGAATRIVRHFVANGALDKRGLLTLGWHGPWPRLAQSYSGPGSPYWASKGLLGIALPADHPVWTIPEEPLPVEERDTLRAIPAPGWLVSGTRADGIVRVVNHGTDHAVEGATVSDSPLYARLGYSTATTPVLDDSGWASPLDQSVTLVDEAGRVTHRAGMRLLTVHVDTDGVGVAGSRALAHWVDPDPGQRDHGGGRAGRSRPAGHLTVYSLVRGPWELRLTRVDGLADGVEAAALRLRIGGWAVAGDATATAGGGVAVVAGADLTSRLESVHGGGTAGVTAVPHGGPLAGGLVVPWLDHPVRPGAWVATFTELSRTPVATAGRACQAVVDEDGRGLHLAVDWPDGISTSTRLDAEHARPTQVSW
;
A
#
# COMPACT_ATOMS: atom_id res chain seq x y z
N MET A 1 24.71 28.79 -18.45
CA MET A 1 25.49 27.54 -18.33
C MET A 1 24.63 26.42 -18.91
N THR A 2 25.10 25.82 -19.99
CA THR A 2 24.44 24.70 -20.69
C THR A 2 24.38 23.51 -19.75
N PHE A 3 23.17 23.02 -19.48
CA PHE A 3 22.94 21.78 -18.73
C PHE A 3 23.71 20.64 -19.41
N GLY A 4 24.62 20.01 -18.66
CA GLY A 4 25.36 18.85 -19.10
C GLY A 4 24.40 17.75 -19.57
N THR A 5 24.84 17.01 -20.56
CA THR A 5 24.21 15.84 -21.16
C THR A 5 23.61 14.96 -20.08
N ALA A 6 22.28 14.72 -20.17
CA ALA A 6 21.53 13.86 -19.27
C ALA A 6 22.27 12.53 -19.06
N GLY A 7 22.90 12.37 -17.90
CA GLY A 7 23.53 11.13 -17.51
C GLY A 7 22.51 9.99 -17.59
N ARG A 8 22.88 8.93 -18.29
CA ARG A 8 22.06 7.71 -18.39
C ARG A 8 21.99 7.11 -16.99
N LEU A 9 20.80 7.02 -16.40
CA LEU A 9 20.62 6.24 -15.19
C LEU A 9 21.16 4.82 -15.42
N PRO A 10 21.83 4.22 -14.43
CA PRO A 10 22.33 2.86 -14.58
C PRO A 10 21.19 1.90 -14.91
N PRO A 11 21.41 0.91 -15.79
CA PRO A 11 20.38 -0.07 -16.16
C PRO A 11 19.89 -0.86 -14.94
N ALA A 12 18.64 -1.34 -15.02
CA ALA A 12 18.10 -2.27 -14.04
C ALA A 12 18.93 -3.55 -13.97
N PRO A 13 19.06 -4.17 -12.78
CA PRO A 13 19.61 -5.50 -12.70
C PRO A 13 18.71 -6.51 -13.42
N ASN A 14 19.33 -7.42 -14.18
CA ASN A 14 18.65 -8.64 -14.59
C ASN A 14 18.27 -9.45 -13.34
N PRO A 15 17.12 -10.11 -13.31
CA PRO A 15 16.82 -11.09 -12.27
C PRO A 15 17.94 -12.14 -12.23
N GLY A 16 18.69 -12.21 -11.13
CA GLY A 16 19.87 -13.11 -10.99
C GLY A 16 21.24 -12.49 -11.21
N ALA A 17 21.34 -11.21 -11.55
CA ALA A 17 22.64 -10.52 -11.58
C ALA A 17 23.10 -10.11 -10.17
N PRO A 18 24.43 -10.16 -9.86
CA PRO A 18 24.96 -9.68 -8.58
C PRO A 18 24.58 -8.21 -8.38
N ALA A 19 24.43 -7.79 -7.11
CA ALA A 19 23.98 -6.48 -6.67
C ALA A 19 24.50 -5.37 -7.59
N ALA A 20 23.62 -4.85 -8.45
CA ALA A 20 23.96 -3.80 -9.39
C ALA A 20 24.39 -2.55 -8.62
N ALA A 21 25.19 -1.69 -9.27
CA ALA A 21 25.80 -0.49 -8.69
C ALA A 21 24.83 0.24 -7.72
N THR A 22 25.28 0.41 -6.49
CA THR A 22 24.59 1.14 -5.42
C THR A 22 24.35 2.57 -5.88
N TRP A 23 23.12 3.06 -5.75
CA TRP A 23 22.85 4.47 -6.04
C TRP A 23 23.56 5.36 -5.03
N GLN A 24 24.31 6.34 -5.56
CA GLN A 24 24.89 7.42 -4.76
C GLN A 24 23.90 8.58 -4.66
N ARG A 25 24.16 9.53 -3.77
CA ARG A 25 23.32 10.72 -3.62
C ARG A 25 23.06 11.42 -4.96
N ASP A 26 24.04 11.50 -5.83
CA ASP A 26 23.94 12.16 -7.14
C ASP A 26 22.96 11.47 -8.10
N ASP A 27 22.78 10.15 -7.98
CA ASP A 27 21.76 9.42 -8.77
C ASP A 27 20.35 9.84 -8.35
N TRP A 28 20.13 10.02 -7.05
CA TRP A 28 18.87 10.51 -6.49
C TRP A 28 18.60 11.97 -6.91
N LEU A 29 19.61 12.83 -6.87
CA LEU A 29 19.51 14.21 -7.34
C LEU A 29 19.22 14.26 -8.85
N THR A 30 19.89 13.44 -9.65
CA THR A 30 19.65 13.32 -11.09
C THR A 30 18.21 12.92 -11.40
N LEU A 31 17.65 11.96 -10.66
CA LEU A 31 16.24 11.56 -10.81
C LEU A 31 15.30 12.71 -10.45
N ALA A 32 15.53 13.38 -9.32
CA ALA A 32 14.72 14.51 -8.86
C ALA A 32 14.75 15.67 -9.87
N ASP A 33 15.92 16.07 -10.30
CA ASP A 33 16.11 17.16 -11.28
C ASP A 33 15.47 16.82 -12.63
N ARG A 34 15.55 15.55 -13.08
CA ARG A 34 14.86 15.06 -14.29
C ARG A 34 13.34 15.15 -14.15
N MET A 35 12.76 14.73 -13.02
CA MET A 35 11.31 14.81 -12.77
C MET A 35 10.82 16.27 -12.73
N LEU A 36 11.57 17.15 -12.08
CA LEU A 36 11.26 18.58 -12.02
C LEU A 36 11.37 19.24 -13.40
N ALA A 37 12.42 18.92 -14.18
CA ALA A 37 12.60 19.42 -15.54
C ALA A 37 11.47 18.95 -16.46
N ALA A 38 11.05 17.68 -16.36
CA ALA A 38 9.94 17.12 -17.14
C ALA A 38 8.58 17.79 -16.84
N ALA A 39 8.38 18.27 -15.61
CA ALA A 39 7.17 18.96 -15.21
C ALA A 39 7.09 20.41 -15.73
N ARG A 40 8.24 21.07 -16.01
CA ARG A 40 8.30 22.49 -16.42
C ARG A 40 7.39 22.89 -17.58
N PRO A 41 7.30 22.14 -18.70
CA PRO A 41 6.46 22.51 -19.84
C PRO A 41 4.97 22.59 -19.52
N PHE A 42 4.54 22.03 -18.40
CA PHE A 42 3.13 21.96 -17.99
C PHE A 42 2.78 22.99 -16.92
N ALA A 43 3.73 23.86 -16.56
CA ALA A 43 3.49 24.97 -15.66
C ALA A 43 2.73 26.09 -16.36
N SER A 44 1.81 26.73 -15.63
CA SER A 44 1.14 27.95 -16.07
C SER A 44 2.12 29.14 -16.21
N PRO A 45 1.75 30.23 -16.92
CA PRO A 45 2.64 31.39 -17.08
C PRO A 45 3.15 31.99 -15.77
N GLY A 46 2.31 32.03 -14.72
CA GLY A 46 2.70 32.48 -13.38
C GLY A 46 3.37 31.40 -12.54
N HIS A 47 3.62 30.22 -13.07
CA HIS A 47 4.20 29.04 -12.40
C HIS A 47 3.40 28.48 -11.23
N ALA A 48 2.16 28.94 -11.01
CA ALA A 48 1.34 28.58 -9.86
C ALA A 48 0.58 27.25 -10.03
N LEU A 49 0.37 26.81 -11.26
CA LEU A 49 -0.30 25.56 -11.59
C LEU A 49 0.62 24.69 -12.43
N VAL A 50 0.57 23.36 -12.23
CA VAL A 50 1.25 22.38 -13.09
C VAL A 50 0.21 21.35 -13.55
N THR A 51 -0.31 21.55 -14.77
CA THR A 51 -1.38 20.71 -15.32
C THR A 51 -0.78 19.64 -16.23
N PHE A 52 -0.55 18.46 -15.66
CA PHE A 52 0.03 17.35 -16.40
C PHE A 52 -0.90 16.84 -17.51
N PRO A 53 -0.36 16.26 -18.62
CA PRO A 53 -1.15 15.68 -19.67
C PRO A 53 -1.86 14.41 -19.20
N GLY A 54 -3.07 14.23 -19.69
CA GLY A 54 -3.93 13.08 -19.35
C GLY A 54 -5.40 13.51 -19.26
N PRO A 55 -6.29 12.57 -18.95
CA PRO A 55 -7.68 12.90 -18.68
C PRO A 55 -7.79 13.82 -17.47
N GLU A 56 -8.83 14.63 -17.44
CA GLU A 56 -9.17 15.45 -16.29
C GLU A 56 -9.42 14.56 -15.08
N GLY A 57 -8.85 14.95 -13.93
CA GLY A 57 -9.08 14.27 -12.67
C GLY A 57 -10.53 14.43 -12.19
N GLY A 58 -10.94 13.58 -11.23
CA GLY A 58 -12.31 13.58 -10.71
C GLY A 58 -12.74 14.88 -10.04
N TYR A 59 -11.82 15.83 -9.86
CA TYR A 59 -12.05 17.12 -9.17
C TYR A 59 -11.84 18.34 -10.07
N GLY A 60 -11.55 18.14 -11.36
CA GLY A 60 -11.45 19.22 -12.34
C GLY A 60 -10.04 19.78 -12.51
N ARG A 61 -9.82 20.45 -13.65
CA ARG A 61 -8.49 20.95 -14.07
C ARG A 61 -7.86 21.95 -13.12
N ALA A 62 -8.66 22.78 -12.46
CA ALA A 62 -8.14 23.76 -11.50
C ALA A 62 -7.49 23.04 -10.29
N VAL A 63 -8.12 21.94 -9.84
CA VAL A 63 -7.57 21.10 -8.79
C VAL A 63 -6.35 20.30 -9.30
N ASP A 64 -6.41 19.76 -10.52
CA ASP A 64 -5.26 19.07 -11.14
C ASP A 64 -4.02 19.95 -11.19
N GLY A 65 -4.19 21.23 -11.53
CA GLY A 65 -3.10 22.20 -11.62
C GLY A 65 -2.49 22.51 -10.25
N LEU A 66 -3.32 22.73 -9.23
CA LEU A 66 -2.85 22.94 -7.84
C LEU A 66 -2.14 21.68 -7.31
N GLU A 67 -2.71 20.50 -7.54
CA GLU A 67 -2.13 19.22 -7.17
C GLU A 67 -0.75 19.04 -7.77
N GLY A 68 -0.62 19.29 -9.08
CA GLY A 68 0.67 19.21 -9.78
C GLY A 68 1.69 20.21 -9.23
N PHE A 69 1.30 21.44 -8.92
CA PHE A 69 2.17 22.42 -8.27
C PHE A 69 2.65 21.93 -6.91
N ALA A 70 1.73 21.62 -6.00
CA ALA A 70 2.06 21.28 -4.62
C ALA A 70 2.95 20.04 -4.51
N ARG A 71 2.70 19.04 -5.34
CA ARG A 71 3.47 17.78 -5.32
C ARG A 71 4.82 17.88 -5.99
N THR A 72 4.99 18.71 -7.01
CA THR A 72 6.31 19.06 -7.55
C THR A 72 7.05 20.02 -6.62
N PHE A 73 6.34 20.92 -5.91
CA PHE A 73 6.93 21.77 -4.89
C PHE A 73 7.49 20.96 -3.72
N LEU A 74 6.84 19.86 -3.34
CA LEU A 74 7.37 18.94 -2.33
C LEU A 74 8.74 18.40 -2.74
N LEU A 75 8.90 17.93 -3.99
CA LEU A 75 10.17 17.47 -4.52
C LEU A 75 11.22 18.59 -4.58
N ALA A 76 10.80 19.76 -5.06
CA ALA A 76 11.67 20.94 -5.11
C ALA A 76 12.15 21.38 -3.72
N GLY A 77 11.24 21.32 -2.72
CA GLY A 77 11.59 21.61 -1.34
C GLY A 77 12.66 20.70 -0.78
N PHE A 78 12.55 19.39 -1.03
CA PHE A 78 13.60 18.44 -0.63
C PHE A 78 14.93 18.74 -1.34
N ARG A 79 14.86 19.08 -2.62
CA ARG A 79 16.05 19.44 -3.42
C ARG A 79 16.74 20.72 -2.92
N ILE A 80 15.94 21.75 -2.57
CA ILE A 80 16.41 23.04 -2.04
C ILE A 80 17.03 22.86 -0.66
N ALA A 81 16.33 22.15 0.25
CA ALA A 81 16.79 21.90 1.61
C ALA A 81 18.11 21.11 1.62
N GLY A 82 18.20 20.03 0.85
CA GLY A 82 19.41 19.22 0.78
C GLY A 82 20.60 19.89 0.08
N ALA A 83 20.36 20.92 -0.74
CA ALA A 83 21.37 21.80 -1.30
C ALA A 83 21.70 23.00 -0.39
N GLN A 84 20.95 23.19 0.70
CA GLN A 84 21.05 24.39 1.55
C GLN A 84 20.94 25.70 0.73
N GLY A 85 20.07 25.70 -0.28
CA GLY A 85 19.86 26.81 -1.19
C GLY A 85 20.97 27.03 -2.22
N MET A 86 22.05 26.25 -2.21
CA MET A 86 23.20 26.46 -3.10
C MET A 86 22.97 25.86 -4.49
N GLY A 87 23.13 26.69 -5.53
CA GLY A 87 23.04 26.24 -6.93
C GLY A 87 21.63 25.83 -7.39
N VAL A 88 20.60 26.25 -6.68
CA VAL A 88 19.18 25.99 -6.96
C VAL A 88 18.34 27.26 -7.08
N ASP A 89 18.98 28.39 -7.36
CA ASP A 89 18.32 29.72 -7.41
C ASP A 89 17.13 29.74 -8.38
N GLU A 90 17.30 29.19 -9.60
CA GLU A 90 16.21 29.11 -10.58
C GLU A 90 15.00 28.32 -10.05
N LEU A 91 15.23 27.28 -9.25
CA LEU A 91 14.18 26.48 -8.64
C LEU A 91 13.45 27.29 -7.54
N VAL A 92 14.22 27.99 -6.70
CA VAL A 92 13.72 28.89 -5.67
C VAL A 92 12.86 29.99 -6.28
N ASP A 93 13.37 30.71 -7.29
CA ASP A 93 12.67 31.83 -7.94
C ASP A 93 11.37 31.38 -8.59
N ARG A 94 11.38 30.22 -9.26
CA ARG A 94 10.19 29.65 -9.90
C ARG A 94 9.07 29.39 -8.89
N TYR A 95 9.36 28.66 -7.80
CA TYR A 95 8.34 28.32 -6.82
C TYR A 95 7.92 29.54 -6.01
N ALA A 96 8.81 30.51 -5.76
CA ALA A 96 8.45 31.79 -5.17
C ALA A 96 7.47 32.57 -6.05
N ALA A 97 7.69 32.60 -7.37
CA ALA A 97 6.77 33.21 -8.33
C ALA A 97 5.42 32.48 -8.35
N GLY A 98 5.44 31.14 -8.36
CA GLY A 98 4.24 30.31 -8.30
C GLY A 98 3.40 30.55 -7.05
N ILE A 99 4.03 30.68 -5.88
CA ILE A 99 3.37 31.03 -4.61
C ILE A 99 2.73 32.41 -4.71
N ALA A 100 3.47 33.40 -5.24
CA ALA A 100 2.97 34.76 -5.39
C ALA A 100 1.74 34.83 -6.31
N ALA A 101 1.75 34.12 -7.44
CA ALA A 101 0.63 34.07 -8.39
C ALA A 101 -0.53 33.22 -7.86
N GLY A 102 -0.24 32.06 -7.25
CA GLY A 102 -1.27 31.15 -6.76
C GLY A 102 -2.10 31.70 -5.60
N THR A 103 -1.48 32.52 -4.74
CA THR A 103 -2.15 33.18 -3.61
C THR A 103 -2.79 34.53 -3.95
N ASP A 104 -2.56 35.06 -5.16
CA ASP A 104 -3.17 36.31 -5.60
C ASP A 104 -4.59 36.06 -6.14
N PRO A 105 -5.65 36.62 -5.47
CA PRO A 105 -7.02 36.43 -5.92
C PRO A 105 -7.32 36.99 -7.31
N SER A 106 -6.53 37.95 -7.79
CA SER A 106 -6.67 38.57 -9.11
C SER A 106 -5.91 37.85 -10.23
N SER A 107 -5.04 36.91 -9.87
CA SER A 107 -4.24 36.16 -10.83
C SER A 107 -5.10 35.15 -11.61
N PRO A 108 -4.91 35.02 -12.93
CA PRO A 108 -5.53 33.95 -13.72
C PRO A 108 -5.04 32.56 -13.28
N ASP A 109 -3.88 32.48 -12.62
CA ASP A 109 -3.26 31.27 -12.13
C ASP A 109 -3.55 31.04 -10.63
N ARG A 110 -4.55 31.73 -10.04
CA ARG A 110 -4.87 31.57 -8.62
C ARG A 110 -5.23 30.13 -8.26
N TRP A 111 -4.85 29.73 -7.08
CA TRP A 111 -5.20 28.41 -6.55
C TRP A 111 -6.67 28.31 -6.17
N VAL A 112 -7.22 27.10 -6.29
CA VAL A 112 -8.49 26.73 -5.67
C VAL A 112 -8.35 26.88 -4.15
N ARG A 113 -9.30 27.57 -3.51
CA ARG A 113 -9.26 27.83 -2.07
C ARG A 113 -9.73 26.62 -1.26
N LEU A 114 -9.32 26.56 0.02
CA LEU A 114 -9.70 25.49 0.94
C LEU A 114 -11.22 25.35 1.11
N GLY A 115 -11.96 26.47 1.05
CA GLY A 115 -13.42 26.49 1.11
C GLY A 115 -14.11 26.24 -0.24
N GLU A 116 -13.38 26.31 -1.36
CA GLU A 116 -13.94 26.03 -2.70
C GLU A 116 -13.91 24.54 -3.04
N HIS A 117 -12.86 23.83 -2.59
CA HIS A 117 -12.74 22.39 -2.84
C HIS A 117 -11.92 21.68 -1.75
N PRO A 118 -12.38 20.52 -1.22
CA PRO A 118 -11.69 19.80 -0.15
C PRO A 118 -10.25 19.38 -0.51
N GLN A 119 -9.96 19.07 -1.79
CA GLN A 119 -8.60 18.69 -2.21
C GLN A 119 -7.57 19.80 -1.97
N ALA A 120 -7.97 21.09 -2.02
CA ALA A 120 -7.08 22.20 -1.69
C ALA A 120 -6.52 22.12 -0.26
N LYS A 121 -7.25 21.50 0.68
CA LYS A 121 -6.80 21.26 2.05
C LYS A 121 -5.59 20.31 2.11
N VAL A 122 -5.57 19.31 1.24
CA VAL A 122 -4.47 18.35 1.12
C VAL A 122 -3.21 19.02 0.58
N GLU A 123 -3.38 19.82 -0.48
CA GLU A 123 -2.26 20.48 -1.14
C GLU A 123 -1.72 21.64 -0.29
N ALA A 124 -2.58 22.32 0.47
CA ALA A 124 -2.18 23.33 1.45
C ALA A 124 -1.20 22.80 2.50
N ALA A 125 -1.37 21.54 2.94
CA ALA A 125 -0.44 20.91 3.87
C ALA A 125 0.95 20.70 3.25
N SER A 126 1.00 20.25 2.00
CA SER A 126 2.28 20.10 1.28
C SER A 126 2.97 21.45 1.11
N ILE A 127 2.21 22.50 0.75
CA ILE A 127 2.74 23.86 0.60
C ILE A 127 3.26 24.39 1.94
N ALA A 128 2.49 24.27 3.02
CA ALA A 128 2.88 24.73 4.36
C ALA A 128 4.15 24.01 4.86
N LEU A 129 4.22 22.68 4.68
CA LEU A 129 5.38 21.87 5.06
C LEU A 129 6.65 22.31 4.31
N VAL A 130 6.54 22.54 3.00
CA VAL A 130 7.70 22.96 2.19
C VAL A 130 8.11 24.38 2.51
N LEU A 131 7.17 25.29 2.75
CA LEU A 131 7.49 26.67 3.17
C LEU A 131 8.26 26.70 4.50
N ASP A 132 7.91 25.83 5.44
CA ASP A 132 8.66 25.72 6.69
C ASP A 132 10.05 25.09 6.45
N LEU A 133 10.13 24.01 5.68
CA LEU A 133 11.39 23.32 5.34
C LEU A 133 12.38 24.22 4.58
N THR A 134 11.86 25.08 3.70
CA THR A 134 12.66 25.96 2.86
C THR A 134 12.67 27.41 3.34
N ARG A 135 12.34 27.64 4.60
CA ARG A 135 12.14 28.98 5.21
C ARG A 135 13.21 30.01 4.82
N PRO A 136 14.54 29.75 4.98
CA PRO A 136 15.58 30.75 4.69
C PRO A 136 15.70 31.11 3.20
N TRP A 137 15.27 30.20 2.33
CA TRP A 137 15.48 30.34 0.87
C TRP A 137 14.24 30.79 0.13
N ILE A 138 13.03 30.47 0.63
CA ILE A 138 11.76 30.86 0.01
C ILE A 138 11.00 31.79 0.95
N TRP A 139 10.47 31.31 2.07
CA TRP A 139 9.54 32.08 2.92
C TRP A 139 10.07 33.44 3.34
N ASP A 140 11.29 33.48 3.89
CA ASP A 140 11.88 34.72 4.42
C ASP A 140 12.25 35.74 3.32
N ARG A 141 12.34 35.27 2.07
CA ARG A 141 12.63 36.12 0.89
C ARG A 141 11.37 36.59 0.18
N LEU A 142 10.20 36.04 0.48
CA LEU A 142 8.93 36.50 -0.10
C LEU A 142 8.63 37.94 0.36
N PRO A 143 8.12 38.84 -0.54
CA PRO A 143 7.59 40.14 -0.15
C PRO A 143 6.51 40.01 0.93
N SER A 144 6.40 41.02 1.84
CA SER A 144 5.40 41.01 2.94
C SER A 144 3.98 40.78 2.44
N ALA A 145 3.58 41.46 1.36
CA ALA A 145 2.27 41.28 0.76
C ALA A 145 2.01 39.84 0.24
N VAL A 146 3.04 39.11 -0.22
CA VAL A 146 2.90 37.71 -0.60
C VAL A 146 2.75 36.83 0.63
N ARG A 147 3.56 37.08 1.67
CA ARG A 147 3.44 36.34 2.93
C ARG A 147 2.06 36.52 3.57
N GLU A 148 1.51 37.70 3.54
CA GLU A 148 0.15 37.98 4.02
C GLU A 148 -0.89 37.19 3.22
N ARG A 149 -0.79 37.16 1.88
CA ARG A 149 -1.68 36.36 1.02
C ARG A 149 -1.56 34.86 1.28
N VAL A 150 -0.38 34.35 1.55
CA VAL A 150 -0.19 32.92 1.95
C VAL A 150 -0.90 32.63 3.26
N VAL A 151 -0.75 33.50 4.26
CA VAL A 151 -1.47 33.39 5.55
C VAL A 151 -2.99 33.41 5.31
N ASP A 152 -3.49 34.32 4.47
CA ASP A 152 -4.91 34.42 4.12
C ASP A 152 -5.43 33.16 3.36
N TYR A 153 -4.60 32.60 2.50
CA TYR A 153 -4.92 31.35 1.78
C TYR A 153 -5.06 30.16 2.73
N LEU A 154 -4.18 30.06 3.74
CA LEU A 154 -4.13 28.95 4.70
C LEU A 154 -5.09 29.13 5.89
N ARG A 155 -5.49 30.37 6.22
CA ARG A 155 -6.35 30.71 7.37
C ARG A 155 -7.63 29.86 7.47
N PRO A 156 -8.35 29.50 6.37
CA PRO A 156 -9.58 28.71 6.46
C PRO A 156 -9.40 27.30 7.03
N ALA A 157 -8.18 26.83 7.26
CA ALA A 157 -7.94 25.57 7.96
C ALA A 157 -8.26 25.66 9.47
N VAL A 158 -8.29 26.88 10.04
CA VAL A 158 -8.62 27.14 11.44
C VAL A 158 -10.14 27.23 11.57
N GLY A 159 -10.72 26.45 12.48
CA GLY A 159 -12.17 26.38 12.67
C GLY A 159 -12.90 25.48 11.66
N ASP A 160 -12.18 24.77 10.79
CA ASP A 160 -12.78 23.89 9.79
C ASP A 160 -12.93 22.46 10.36
N ASP A 161 -14.16 22.09 10.69
CA ASP A 161 -14.55 20.79 11.21
C ASP A 161 -14.84 19.72 10.12
N THR A 162 -14.70 20.10 8.84
CA THR A 162 -14.98 19.22 7.70
C THR A 162 -13.77 18.41 7.23
N TYR A 163 -12.65 18.44 7.97
CA TYR A 163 -11.55 17.52 7.74
C TYR A 163 -11.94 16.09 8.18
N PRO A 164 -11.91 15.09 7.28
CA PRO A 164 -12.18 13.71 7.68
C PRO A 164 -11.23 13.25 8.80
N ARG A 165 -11.79 12.53 9.79
CA ARG A 165 -11.02 11.97 10.93
C ARG A 165 -10.24 10.71 10.52
N ILE A 166 -9.37 10.85 9.54
CA ILE A 166 -8.42 9.88 8.99
C ILE A 166 -7.06 10.59 8.87
N ASN A 167 -6.15 10.14 8.02
CA ASN A 167 -4.87 10.82 7.79
C ASN A 167 -4.99 12.34 7.49
N TRP A 168 -6.17 12.85 7.15
CA TRP A 168 -6.42 14.27 6.87
C TRP A 168 -6.27 15.17 8.10
N VAL A 169 -6.33 14.65 9.31
CA VAL A 169 -6.02 15.43 10.53
C VAL A 169 -4.60 16.00 10.48
N TRP A 170 -3.67 15.29 9.82
CA TRP A 170 -2.33 15.79 9.60
C TRP A 170 -2.28 16.99 8.66
N PHE A 171 -3.20 17.09 7.71
CA PHE A 171 -3.24 18.26 6.81
C PHE A 171 -3.63 19.51 7.55
N ARG A 172 -4.66 19.46 8.40
CA ARG A 172 -5.04 20.58 9.26
C ARG A 172 -3.92 20.95 10.23
N LEU A 173 -3.36 19.97 10.90
CA LEU A 173 -2.30 20.14 11.90
C LEU A 173 -1.04 20.79 11.30
N VAL A 174 -0.56 20.33 10.15
CA VAL A 174 0.62 20.90 9.46
C VAL A 174 0.36 22.35 9.06
N VAL A 175 -0.81 22.65 8.51
CA VAL A 175 -1.18 24.03 8.13
C VAL A 175 -1.22 24.94 9.34
N GLN A 176 -1.88 24.54 10.43
CA GLN A 176 -1.96 25.34 11.65
C GLN A 176 -0.60 25.51 12.33
N THR A 177 0.26 24.48 12.28
CA THR A 177 1.62 24.57 12.80
C THR A 177 2.46 25.60 12.05
N PHE A 178 2.35 25.62 10.71
CA PHE A 178 3.00 26.65 9.90
C PHE A 178 2.46 28.05 10.23
N LEU A 179 1.14 28.23 10.27
CA LEU A 179 0.52 29.52 10.65
C LEU A 179 1.01 29.98 12.02
N ARG A 180 1.05 29.08 13.02
CA ARG A 180 1.60 29.38 14.36
C ARG A 180 3.04 29.89 14.27
N SER A 181 3.87 29.26 13.46
CA SER A 181 5.30 29.59 13.32
C SER A 181 5.58 30.96 12.71
N VAL A 182 4.59 31.54 12.02
CA VAL A 182 4.68 32.85 11.35
C VAL A 182 3.80 33.92 12.00
N GLY A 183 3.23 33.64 13.19
CA GLY A 183 2.38 34.55 13.92
C GLY A 183 0.96 34.71 13.34
N GLY A 184 0.55 33.76 12.48
CA GLY A 184 -0.80 33.71 11.92
C GLY A 184 -1.82 33.06 12.87
N PRO A 185 -3.11 33.04 12.49
CA PRO A 185 -4.17 32.42 13.28
C PRO A 185 -3.95 30.90 13.39
N HIS A 186 -4.18 30.37 14.58
CA HIS A 186 -4.11 28.93 14.86
C HIS A 186 -4.93 28.62 16.12
N SER A 187 -5.29 27.37 16.34
CA SER A 187 -6.00 26.89 17.53
C SER A 187 -5.22 25.71 18.14
N LEU A 188 -4.70 25.91 19.34
CA LEU A 188 -4.03 24.82 20.09
C LEU A 188 -5.00 23.69 20.43
N ASP A 189 -6.27 24.01 20.68
CA ASP A 189 -7.30 23.00 20.98
C ASP A 189 -7.53 22.07 19.79
N GLU A 190 -7.68 22.63 18.57
CA GLU A 190 -7.82 21.82 17.34
C GLU A 190 -6.55 21.02 17.04
N MET A 191 -5.37 21.61 17.23
CA MET A 191 -4.10 20.91 17.06
C MET A 191 -3.98 19.71 18.01
N ASN A 192 -4.38 19.86 19.28
CA ASN A 192 -4.42 18.76 20.25
C ASN A 192 -5.49 17.72 19.93
N GLU A 193 -6.65 18.14 19.40
CA GLU A 193 -7.69 17.22 18.93
C GLU A 193 -7.19 16.36 17.77
N ASP A 194 -6.50 16.95 16.80
CA ASP A 194 -5.91 16.22 15.67
C ASP A 194 -4.86 15.21 16.12
N LEU A 195 -3.99 15.60 17.07
CA LEU A 195 -3.02 14.70 17.68
C LEU A 195 -3.69 13.56 18.43
N THR A 196 -4.74 13.82 19.19
CA THR A 196 -5.53 12.81 19.91
C THR A 196 -6.23 11.86 18.92
N THR A 197 -6.75 12.40 17.83
CA THR A 197 -7.37 11.58 16.78
C THR A 197 -6.36 10.64 16.13
N HIS A 198 -5.15 11.14 15.82
CA HIS A 198 -4.06 10.32 15.32
C HIS A 198 -3.66 9.21 16.30
N ASP A 199 -3.63 9.51 17.61
CA ASP A 199 -3.33 8.51 18.64
C ASP A 199 -4.35 7.36 18.64
N GLY A 200 -5.60 7.67 18.30
CA GLY A 200 -6.66 6.70 18.12
C GLY A 200 -6.48 5.76 16.91
N PHE A 201 -5.53 6.01 16.02
CA PHE A 201 -5.23 5.12 14.88
C PHE A 201 -4.27 3.99 15.26
N VAL A 202 -3.56 4.08 16.36
CA VAL A 202 -2.59 3.07 16.82
C VAL A 202 -3.32 1.76 17.14
N ARG A 203 -2.82 0.64 16.58
CA ARG A 203 -3.39 -0.71 16.80
C ARG A 203 -2.42 -1.68 17.46
N GLY A 204 -1.15 -1.38 17.47
CA GLY A 204 -0.09 -2.16 18.08
C GLY A 204 1.14 -2.27 17.19
N ASP A 205 2.30 -2.53 17.78
CA ASP A 205 3.56 -2.78 17.08
C ASP A 205 3.94 -1.69 16.04
N GLY A 206 3.58 -0.43 16.30
CA GLY A 206 3.81 0.68 15.37
C GLY A 206 2.87 0.71 14.16
N TRP A 207 1.94 -0.23 14.05
CA TRP A 207 0.93 -0.23 13.00
C TRP A 207 -0.26 0.64 13.37
N MET A 208 -0.76 1.36 12.38
CA MET A 208 -1.89 2.27 12.50
C MET A 208 -2.93 1.96 11.42
N SER A 209 -4.20 2.03 11.80
CA SER A 209 -5.30 2.00 10.82
C SER A 209 -5.69 3.42 10.43
N ASP A 210 -5.86 3.68 9.14
CA ASP A 210 -6.25 5.00 8.64
C ASP A 210 -7.76 5.23 8.84
N GLY A 211 -8.12 5.56 10.07
CA GLY A 211 -9.50 5.70 10.52
C GLY A 211 -10.04 4.46 11.24
N PRO A 212 -11.39 4.31 11.31
CA PRO A 212 -12.04 3.24 12.06
C PRO A 212 -11.98 1.88 11.38
N ASP A 213 -11.86 1.86 10.05
CA ASP A 213 -11.82 0.65 9.24
C ASP A 213 -10.47 -0.06 9.38
N ARG A 214 -10.43 -1.36 9.06
CA ARG A 214 -9.16 -2.11 9.01
C ARG A 214 -8.41 -1.82 7.71
N ALA A 215 -7.98 -0.56 7.54
CA ALA A 215 -7.31 -0.02 6.37
C ALA A 215 -5.79 0.03 6.58
N TYR A 216 -5.15 -1.14 6.62
CA TYR A 216 -3.69 -1.23 6.71
C TYR A 216 -3.11 -1.33 5.31
N ASP A 217 -2.32 -0.35 4.92
CA ASP A 217 -1.68 -0.23 3.62
C ASP A 217 -0.43 0.67 3.69
N HIS A 218 0.06 1.11 2.56
CA HIS A 218 1.21 2.01 2.48
C HIS A 218 1.02 3.36 3.20
N TYR A 219 -0.23 3.79 3.51
CA TYR A 219 -0.48 5.01 4.28
C TYR A 219 0.13 4.98 5.67
N VAL A 220 0.30 3.80 6.27
CA VAL A 220 1.02 3.67 7.55
C VAL A 220 2.40 4.30 7.45
N GLY A 221 3.15 4.01 6.38
CA GLY A 221 4.50 4.51 6.17
C GLY A 221 4.55 5.92 5.57
N TRP A 222 3.82 6.15 4.45
CA TRP A 222 3.96 7.41 3.70
C TRP A 222 3.09 8.56 4.18
N ALA A 223 2.23 8.33 5.20
CA ALA A 223 1.42 9.37 5.83
C ALA A 223 1.49 9.31 7.36
N LEU A 224 1.05 8.19 7.98
CA LEU A 224 0.83 8.13 9.42
C LEU A 224 2.13 8.14 10.24
N HIS A 225 3.26 7.74 9.69
CA HIS A 225 4.60 7.93 10.27
C HIS A 225 5.36 9.11 9.64
N LEU A 226 5.11 9.42 8.36
CA LEU A 226 5.82 10.51 7.67
C LEU A 226 5.44 11.87 8.26
N TYR A 227 4.14 12.17 8.37
CA TYR A 227 3.71 13.48 8.86
C TYR A 227 4.15 13.75 10.29
N PRO A 228 3.98 12.86 11.29
CA PRO A 228 4.51 13.09 12.64
C PRO A 228 5.98 13.44 12.66
N THR A 229 6.79 12.70 11.88
CA THR A 229 8.25 12.89 11.86
C THR A 229 8.65 14.22 11.23
N LEU A 230 8.02 14.63 10.13
CA LEU A 230 8.32 15.91 9.49
C LEU A 230 7.73 17.09 10.25
N TRP A 231 6.49 16.96 10.75
CA TRP A 231 5.83 17.96 11.57
C TRP A 231 6.62 18.29 12.84
N ALA A 232 7.16 17.26 13.52
CA ALA A 232 7.96 17.48 14.73
C ALA A 232 9.21 18.36 14.53
N ARG A 233 9.61 18.57 13.27
CA ARG A 233 10.73 19.43 12.87
C ARG A 233 10.32 20.82 12.43
N MET A 234 9.02 21.09 12.29
CA MET A 234 8.50 22.41 11.95
C MET A 234 8.71 23.39 13.10
N ALA A 235 9.02 24.63 12.77
CA ALA A 235 9.33 25.68 13.75
C ALA A 235 8.20 25.93 14.76
N GLY A 236 6.94 25.67 14.38
CA GLY A 236 5.77 25.86 15.27
C GLY A 236 5.37 24.62 16.09
N ALA A 237 6.11 23.50 16.03
CA ALA A 237 5.69 22.23 16.61
C ALA A 237 6.40 21.87 17.95
N ALA A 238 7.50 22.55 18.31
CA ALA A 238 8.49 22.08 19.27
C ALA A 238 7.90 21.59 20.61
N ASP A 239 7.02 22.36 21.23
CA ASP A 239 6.41 22.06 22.54
C ASP A 239 5.45 20.85 22.49
N LEU A 240 4.65 20.72 21.42
CA LEU A 240 3.74 19.62 21.21
C LEU A 240 4.49 18.33 20.79
N ALA A 241 5.52 18.48 19.96
CA ALA A 241 6.33 17.38 19.46
C ALA A 241 7.18 16.74 20.55
N GLU A 242 7.72 17.53 21.51
CA GLU A 242 8.53 17.01 22.62
C GLU A 242 7.78 15.99 23.44
N GLN A 243 6.49 16.24 23.73
CA GLN A 243 5.62 15.35 24.51
C GLN A 243 5.37 13.99 23.84
N ARG A 244 5.62 13.90 22.53
CA ARG A 244 5.30 12.73 21.68
C ARG A 244 6.53 12.00 21.17
N ARG A 245 7.70 12.63 21.26
CA ARG A 245 8.95 12.21 20.62
C ARG A 245 9.30 10.74 20.85
N GLU A 246 9.32 10.31 22.09
CA GLU A 246 9.73 8.95 22.45
C GLU A 246 8.74 7.92 21.88
N ARG A 247 7.45 8.16 22.04
CA ARG A 247 6.39 7.28 21.57
C ARG A 247 6.37 7.18 20.03
N ASP A 248 6.43 8.32 19.35
CA ASP A 248 6.35 8.37 17.88
C ASP A 248 7.62 7.73 17.26
N LEU A 249 8.80 7.92 17.89
CA LEU A 249 10.04 7.24 17.49
C LEU A 249 9.95 5.72 17.70
N ALA A 250 9.49 5.26 18.87
CA ALA A 250 9.36 3.84 19.16
C ALA A 250 8.35 3.15 18.23
N GLY A 251 7.22 3.80 17.93
CA GLY A 251 6.23 3.30 16.99
C GLY A 251 6.80 3.18 15.56
N LEU A 252 7.52 4.19 15.08
CA LEU A 252 8.18 4.16 13.78
C LEU A 252 9.24 3.07 13.70
N ASP A 253 10.09 2.95 14.70
CA ASP A 253 11.16 1.95 14.77
C ASP A 253 10.60 0.52 14.70
N ARG A 254 9.54 0.25 15.46
CA ARG A 254 8.87 -1.05 15.45
C ARG A 254 8.19 -1.33 14.10
N PHE A 255 7.50 -0.36 13.51
CA PHE A 255 6.90 -0.48 12.18
C PHE A 255 7.94 -0.78 11.10
N LEU A 256 9.09 -0.08 11.12
CA LEU A 256 10.15 -0.25 10.12
C LEU A 256 10.77 -1.65 10.15
N SER A 257 10.80 -2.30 11.31
CA SER A 257 11.26 -3.69 11.43
C SER A 257 10.39 -4.65 10.59
N ASP A 258 9.09 -4.36 10.45
CA ASP A 258 8.19 -5.12 9.58
C ASP A 258 8.27 -4.61 8.14
N ALA A 259 8.30 -3.29 7.92
CA ALA A 259 8.27 -2.67 6.61
C ALA A 259 9.43 -3.11 5.69
N VAL A 260 10.65 -3.29 6.23
CA VAL A 260 11.80 -3.78 5.44
C VAL A 260 11.60 -5.23 4.97
N ALA A 261 10.77 -6.02 5.67
CA ALA A 261 10.46 -7.40 5.30
C ALA A 261 9.30 -7.51 4.28
N LEU A 262 8.64 -6.39 3.94
CA LEU A 262 7.57 -6.34 2.95
C LEU A 262 8.07 -5.97 1.53
N VAL A 263 9.37 -5.82 1.35
CA VAL A 263 9.98 -5.46 0.06
C VAL A 263 10.60 -6.71 -0.58
N GLY A 264 10.27 -6.98 -1.83
CA GLY A 264 10.87 -8.07 -2.61
C GLY A 264 12.36 -7.83 -2.92
N ALA A 265 13.10 -8.88 -3.21
CA ALA A 265 14.53 -8.78 -3.53
C ALA A 265 14.81 -7.89 -4.77
N ASP A 266 13.86 -7.82 -5.70
CA ASP A 266 13.91 -6.94 -6.87
C ASP A 266 13.47 -5.49 -6.57
N GLY A 267 13.15 -5.19 -5.31
CA GLY A 267 12.66 -3.90 -4.87
C GLY A 267 11.15 -3.68 -5.04
N SER A 268 10.41 -4.68 -5.50
CA SER A 268 8.95 -4.54 -5.66
C SER A 268 8.25 -4.41 -4.31
N PRO A 269 7.41 -3.39 -4.12
CA PRO A 269 6.47 -3.35 -3.00
C PRO A 269 5.21 -4.14 -3.35
N LEU A 270 4.35 -4.38 -2.35
CA LEU A 270 3.05 -5.03 -2.55
C LEU A 270 2.11 -4.17 -3.40
N ILE A 271 1.37 -4.79 -4.30
CA ILE A 271 0.18 -4.18 -4.94
C ILE A 271 -1.00 -4.43 -4.01
N GLN A 272 -1.09 -3.62 -2.96
CA GLN A 272 -2.07 -3.73 -1.88
C GLN A 272 -2.36 -2.34 -1.31
N GLY A 273 -3.62 -2.04 -1.01
CA GLY A 273 -4.06 -0.73 -0.55
C GLY A 273 -4.39 0.25 -1.69
N ARG A 274 -4.86 1.44 -1.31
CA ARG A 274 -5.24 2.51 -2.23
C ARG A 274 -4.05 3.41 -2.60
N SER A 275 -4.26 4.28 -3.57
CA SER A 275 -3.29 5.31 -4.01
C SER A 275 -1.97 4.74 -4.55
N LEU A 276 -2.00 3.54 -5.08
CA LEU A 276 -0.81 2.84 -5.58
C LEU A 276 -0.10 3.56 -6.73
N THR A 277 -0.79 4.50 -7.39
CA THR A 277 -0.18 5.39 -8.40
C THR A 277 0.95 6.26 -7.83
N TYR A 278 1.08 6.38 -6.49
CA TYR A 278 2.16 7.11 -5.82
C TYR A 278 3.51 6.37 -5.83
N ARG A 279 3.54 5.07 -6.19
CA ARG A 279 4.76 4.28 -6.51
C ARG A 279 5.93 4.51 -5.56
N PHE A 280 6.85 5.44 -5.92
CA PHE A 280 8.07 5.75 -5.15
C PHE A 280 7.78 6.12 -3.70
N ALA A 281 6.57 6.60 -3.39
CA ALA A 281 6.17 6.91 -2.02
C ALA A 281 6.32 5.70 -1.08
N ALA A 282 6.27 4.46 -1.59
CA ALA A 282 6.56 3.26 -0.81
C ALA A 282 7.98 3.27 -0.17
N ALA A 283 8.92 4.07 -0.71
CA ALA A 283 10.24 4.28 -0.14
C ALA A 283 10.27 5.31 1.01
N ALA A 284 9.22 6.13 1.15
CA ALA A 284 9.19 7.23 2.11
C ALA A 284 9.46 6.82 3.57
N PRO A 285 8.86 5.73 4.12
CA PRO A 285 9.06 5.37 5.52
C PRO A 285 10.53 5.09 5.87
N PHE A 286 11.33 4.59 4.93
CA PHE A 286 12.75 4.31 5.17
C PHE A 286 13.56 5.60 5.29
N TRP A 287 13.24 6.64 4.51
CA TRP A 287 13.81 7.96 4.68
C TRP A 287 13.34 8.63 5.97
N VAL A 288 12.08 8.43 6.35
CA VAL A 288 11.54 8.89 7.64
C VAL A 288 12.33 8.26 8.79
N GLY A 289 12.62 6.96 8.72
CA GLY A 289 13.47 6.26 9.70
C GLY A 289 14.89 6.83 9.78
N ALA A 290 15.52 7.11 8.64
CA ALA A 290 16.84 7.73 8.60
C ALA A 290 16.85 9.15 9.20
N ILE A 291 15.81 9.94 8.93
CA ILE A 291 15.62 11.28 9.48
C ILE A 291 15.35 11.24 10.99
N ALA A 292 14.55 10.29 11.46
CA ALA A 292 14.20 10.15 12.87
C ALA A 292 15.35 9.55 13.70
N GLY A 293 16.29 8.83 13.07
CA GLY A 293 17.37 8.14 13.74
C GLY A 293 16.90 6.91 14.51
N VAL A 294 16.06 6.07 13.87
CA VAL A 294 15.56 4.84 14.49
C VAL A 294 16.71 3.90 14.87
N PRO A 295 16.65 3.24 16.04
CA PRO A 295 17.79 2.45 16.53
C PRO A 295 17.85 1.02 15.97
N SER A 296 16.71 0.38 15.61
CA SER A 296 16.67 -1.06 15.32
C SER A 296 16.95 -1.42 13.88
N VAL A 297 16.78 -0.47 12.95
CA VAL A 297 17.06 -0.68 11.52
C VAL A 297 18.22 0.22 11.11
N SER A 298 19.31 -0.37 10.62
CA SER A 298 20.51 0.38 10.23
C SER A 298 20.25 1.37 9.10
N LEU A 299 21.01 2.46 9.05
CA LEU A 299 20.96 3.43 7.95
C LEU A 299 21.26 2.77 6.59
N GLY A 300 22.14 1.77 6.56
CA GLY A 300 22.46 1.02 5.35
C GLY A 300 21.28 0.23 4.82
N ARG A 301 20.51 -0.40 5.71
CA ARG A 301 19.30 -1.14 5.35
C ARG A 301 18.15 -0.23 4.96
N LEU A 302 17.94 0.88 5.68
CA LEU A 302 16.93 1.88 5.33
C LEU A 302 17.19 2.46 3.94
N ARG A 303 18.43 2.89 3.66
CA ARG A 303 18.81 3.37 2.34
C ARG A 303 18.68 2.27 1.29
N GLY A 304 19.13 1.05 1.58
CA GLY A 304 19.05 -0.09 0.69
C GLY A 304 17.62 -0.41 0.27
N ALA A 305 16.66 -0.38 1.21
CA ALA A 305 15.24 -0.57 0.94
C ALA A 305 14.68 0.54 0.04
N ALA A 306 14.94 1.81 0.39
CA ALA A 306 14.50 2.95 -0.42
C ALA A 306 15.06 2.91 -1.84
N THR A 307 16.35 2.62 -1.99
CA THR A 307 17.02 2.53 -3.30
C THR A 307 16.40 1.43 -4.16
N ARG A 308 16.20 0.24 -3.61
CA ARG A 308 15.62 -0.89 -4.37
C ARG A 308 14.23 -0.58 -4.87
N ILE A 309 13.36 0.01 -4.05
CA ILE A 309 12.01 0.39 -4.45
C ILE A 309 12.02 1.40 -5.60
N VAL A 310 12.76 2.50 -5.47
CA VAL A 310 12.77 3.54 -6.51
C VAL A 310 13.39 3.01 -7.80
N ARG A 311 14.48 2.24 -7.71
CA ARG A 311 15.10 1.59 -8.87
C ARG A 311 14.17 0.59 -9.55
N HIS A 312 13.42 -0.21 -8.78
CA HIS A 312 12.41 -1.12 -9.32
C HIS A 312 11.45 -0.39 -10.27
N PHE A 313 10.87 0.72 -9.82
CA PHE A 313 9.94 1.48 -10.64
C PHE A 313 10.60 2.16 -11.85
N VAL A 314 11.78 2.76 -11.67
CA VAL A 314 12.54 3.41 -12.77
C VAL A 314 12.89 2.39 -13.84
N ALA A 315 13.33 1.22 -13.44
CA ALA A 315 13.72 0.13 -14.32
C ALA A 315 12.55 -0.47 -15.12
N ASN A 316 11.37 -0.52 -14.50
CA ASN A 316 10.17 -1.05 -15.11
C ASN A 316 9.34 0.01 -15.88
N GLY A 317 9.92 1.20 -16.14
CA GLY A 317 9.32 2.19 -17.03
C GLY A 317 8.23 3.05 -16.40
N ALA A 318 8.26 3.27 -15.08
CA ALA A 318 7.30 4.14 -14.39
C ALA A 318 7.34 5.59 -14.86
N LEU A 319 8.49 6.06 -15.34
CA LEU A 319 8.62 7.32 -16.06
C LEU A 319 8.43 7.07 -17.57
N ASP A 320 7.49 7.78 -18.17
CA ASP A 320 7.25 7.71 -19.61
C ASP A 320 8.42 8.33 -20.43
N LYS A 321 8.32 8.30 -21.77
CA LYS A 321 9.35 8.84 -22.66
C LYS A 321 9.63 10.34 -22.46
N ARG A 322 8.70 11.08 -21.85
CA ARG A 322 8.85 12.50 -21.51
C ARG A 322 9.48 12.69 -20.12
N GLY A 323 9.70 11.63 -19.37
CA GLY A 323 10.14 11.66 -17.98
C GLY A 323 9.01 11.93 -16.97
N LEU A 324 7.76 11.74 -17.38
CA LEU A 324 6.58 11.97 -16.53
C LEU A 324 6.10 10.67 -15.88
N LEU A 325 5.62 10.79 -14.64
CA LEU A 325 4.83 9.75 -14.00
C LEU A 325 3.40 9.79 -14.54
N THR A 326 2.87 8.62 -14.88
CA THR A 326 1.50 8.45 -15.37
C THR A 326 0.63 7.73 -14.32
N LEU A 327 -0.70 7.81 -14.43
CA LEU A 327 -1.60 6.97 -13.65
C LEU A 327 -1.35 5.49 -13.98
N GLY A 328 -0.86 4.72 -13.02
CA GLY A 328 -0.54 3.30 -13.19
C GLY A 328 0.55 2.80 -12.25
N TRP A 329 1.19 1.69 -12.59
CA TRP A 329 2.25 1.03 -11.81
C TRP A 329 3.57 1.04 -12.56
N HIS A 330 3.93 0.03 -13.35
CA HIS A 330 5.12 0.05 -14.21
C HIS A 330 4.95 0.99 -15.40
N GLY A 331 3.77 1.04 -15.98
CA GLY A 331 3.38 1.93 -17.06
C GLY A 331 1.98 2.49 -16.85
N PRO A 332 1.40 3.14 -17.86
CA PRO A 332 0.02 3.63 -17.79
C PRO A 332 -0.97 2.49 -17.54
N TRP A 333 -1.74 2.59 -16.49
CA TRP A 333 -2.85 1.69 -16.16
C TRP A 333 -3.88 2.46 -15.31
N PRO A 334 -4.76 3.28 -15.95
CA PRO A 334 -5.63 4.22 -15.24
C PRO A 334 -6.63 3.57 -14.27
N ARG A 335 -6.95 2.30 -14.43
CA ARG A 335 -7.82 1.55 -13.50
C ARG A 335 -7.24 1.39 -12.09
N LEU A 336 -5.94 1.69 -11.88
CA LEU A 336 -5.33 1.72 -10.56
C LEU A 336 -5.68 2.99 -9.77
N ALA A 337 -6.17 4.01 -10.47
CA ALA A 337 -6.52 5.29 -9.88
C ALA A 337 -7.89 5.23 -9.19
N GLN A 338 -8.00 5.84 -8.02
CA GLN A 338 -9.26 6.08 -7.36
C GLN A 338 -9.95 7.33 -7.94
N SER A 339 -11.23 7.51 -7.60
CA SER A 339 -12.07 8.61 -8.13
C SER A 339 -11.55 10.02 -7.81
N TYR A 340 -10.67 10.15 -6.82
CA TYR A 340 -10.02 11.42 -6.44
C TYR A 340 -8.71 11.68 -7.21
N SER A 341 -8.25 10.75 -8.03
CA SER A 341 -6.96 10.87 -8.70
C SER A 341 -7.06 11.69 -9.97
N GLY A 342 -6.07 12.55 -10.19
CA GLY A 342 -5.81 13.29 -11.41
C GLY A 342 -4.42 13.00 -11.95
N PRO A 343 -4.04 13.58 -13.11
CA PRO A 343 -2.73 13.36 -13.73
C PRO A 343 -1.55 13.85 -12.89
N GLY A 344 -1.78 14.73 -11.89
CA GLY A 344 -0.81 15.16 -10.89
C GLY A 344 -0.62 14.18 -9.72
N SER A 345 -1.61 13.31 -9.48
CA SER A 345 -1.61 12.40 -8.32
C SER A 345 -0.35 11.53 -8.20
N PRO A 346 0.23 10.97 -9.29
CA PRO A 346 1.45 10.18 -9.22
C PRO A 346 2.66 10.93 -8.63
N TYR A 347 2.65 12.25 -8.64
CA TYR A 347 3.77 13.05 -8.13
C TYR A 347 3.87 13.09 -6.59
N TRP A 348 2.93 12.48 -5.85
CA TRP A 348 3.18 12.13 -4.46
C TRP A 348 4.32 11.09 -4.31
N ALA A 349 4.75 10.48 -5.38
CA ALA A 349 6.04 9.79 -5.51
C ALA A 349 7.23 10.61 -4.98
N SER A 350 7.13 11.94 -4.99
CA SER A 350 8.10 12.87 -4.38
C SER A 350 8.48 12.49 -2.95
N LYS A 351 7.54 11.94 -2.15
CA LYS A 351 7.81 11.44 -0.80
C LYS A 351 8.88 10.36 -0.76
N GLY A 352 8.97 9.53 -1.80
CA GLY A 352 10.00 8.50 -1.92
C GLY A 352 11.42 9.04 -2.17
N LEU A 353 11.53 10.32 -2.53
CA LEU A 353 12.80 11.03 -2.70
C LEU A 353 13.14 11.91 -1.48
N LEU A 354 12.41 11.80 -0.37
CA LEU A 354 12.61 12.61 0.85
C LEU A 354 14.06 12.61 1.33
N GLY A 355 14.79 11.52 1.13
CA GLY A 355 16.21 11.41 1.52
C GLY A 355 17.10 12.50 0.97
N ILE A 356 16.79 13.06 -0.23
CA ILE A 356 17.61 14.13 -0.80
C ILE A 356 17.56 15.44 0.01
N ALA A 357 16.60 15.59 0.93
CA ALA A 357 16.55 16.72 1.86
C ALA A 357 17.65 16.64 2.94
N LEU A 358 18.22 15.46 3.17
CA LEU A 358 19.37 15.30 4.06
C LEU A 358 20.62 15.93 3.46
N PRO A 359 21.46 16.57 4.28
CA PRO A 359 22.70 17.20 3.80
C PRO A 359 23.66 16.17 3.18
N ALA A 360 24.57 16.62 2.33
CA ALA A 360 25.46 15.75 1.58
C ALA A 360 26.43 14.93 2.46
N ASP A 361 26.75 15.45 3.62
CA ASP A 361 27.63 14.82 4.62
C ASP A 361 26.89 13.91 5.60
N HIS A 362 25.55 13.77 5.46
CA HIS A 362 24.79 12.88 6.33
C HIS A 362 25.26 11.42 6.19
N PRO A 363 25.45 10.68 7.31
CA PRO A 363 26.01 9.32 7.29
C PRO A 363 25.27 8.35 6.38
N VAL A 364 23.96 8.52 6.15
CA VAL A 364 23.18 7.68 5.24
C VAL A 364 23.77 7.61 3.83
N TRP A 365 24.50 8.63 3.38
CA TRP A 365 25.08 8.68 2.04
C TRP A 365 26.42 7.97 1.92
N THR A 366 27.13 7.78 3.03
CA THR A 366 28.48 7.19 3.06
C THR A 366 28.50 5.75 3.57
N ILE A 367 27.50 5.35 4.38
CA ILE A 367 27.36 3.97 4.84
C ILE A 367 26.98 3.07 3.66
N PRO A 368 27.60 1.88 3.49
CA PRO A 368 27.21 0.91 2.47
C PRO A 368 25.73 0.49 2.62
N GLU A 369 25.07 0.29 1.47
CA GLU A 369 23.74 -0.32 1.49
C GLU A 369 23.80 -1.77 1.99
N GLU A 370 22.86 -2.14 2.84
CA GLU A 370 22.71 -3.50 3.33
C GLU A 370 21.61 -4.24 2.55
N PRO A 371 21.70 -5.58 2.48
CA PRO A 371 20.67 -6.38 1.84
C PRO A 371 19.35 -6.34 2.63
N LEU A 372 18.23 -6.57 1.93
CA LEU A 372 16.93 -6.77 2.55
C LEU A 372 16.86 -8.13 3.27
N PRO A 373 15.97 -8.32 4.25
CA PRO A 373 15.83 -9.61 4.94
C PRO A 373 15.64 -10.80 4.01
N VAL A 374 14.85 -10.64 2.93
CA VAL A 374 14.58 -11.69 1.93
C VAL A 374 15.81 -12.05 1.08
N GLU A 375 16.79 -11.15 0.96
CA GLU A 375 18.05 -11.41 0.25
C GLU A 375 19.06 -12.18 1.13
N GLU A 376 18.93 -12.07 2.45
CA GLU A 376 19.85 -12.73 3.42
C GLU A 376 19.42 -14.16 3.72
N ARG A 377 18.14 -14.38 3.98
CA ARG A 377 17.59 -15.69 4.41
C ARG A 377 16.09 -15.76 4.20
N ASP A 378 15.55 -16.96 4.30
CA ASP A 378 14.11 -17.15 4.42
C ASP A 378 13.61 -16.52 5.72
N THR A 379 12.47 -15.88 5.64
CA THR A 379 11.84 -15.18 6.76
C THR A 379 10.38 -15.58 6.89
N LEU A 380 9.91 -15.71 8.12
CA LEU A 380 8.50 -15.86 8.44
C LEU A 380 8.19 -15.04 9.69
N ARG A 381 7.16 -14.20 9.61
CA ARG A 381 6.73 -13.40 10.76
C ARG A 381 5.23 -13.18 10.78
N ALA A 382 4.70 -13.03 11.97
CA ALA A 382 3.33 -12.59 12.20
C ALA A 382 3.32 -11.08 12.50
N ILE A 383 2.38 -10.37 11.91
CA ILE A 383 2.11 -8.95 12.20
C ILE A 383 0.66 -8.87 12.70
N PRO A 384 0.45 -8.78 14.02
CA PRO A 384 -0.89 -8.92 14.62
C PRO A 384 -1.88 -7.83 14.21
N ALA A 385 -1.45 -6.57 14.17
CA ALA A 385 -2.36 -5.46 13.90
C ALA A 385 -3.11 -5.59 12.56
N PRO A 386 -2.45 -5.79 11.41
CA PRO A 386 -3.13 -6.06 10.15
C PRO A 386 -3.61 -7.50 9.98
N GLY A 387 -3.28 -8.41 10.90
CA GLY A 387 -3.60 -9.84 10.80
C GLY A 387 -2.86 -10.54 9.67
N TRP A 388 -1.56 -10.26 9.50
CA TRP A 388 -0.73 -10.75 8.41
C TRP A 388 0.29 -11.79 8.85
N LEU A 389 0.45 -12.85 8.03
CA LEU A 389 1.66 -13.66 7.99
C LEU A 389 2.50 -13.22 6.80
N VAL A 390 3.76 -12.91 7.04
CA VAL A 390 4.69 -12.46 6.00
C VAL A 390 5.77 -13.51 5.83
N SER A 391 5.84 -14.13 4.66
CA SER A 391 6.84 -15.12 4.28
C SER A 391 7.70 -14.61 3.13
N GLY A 392 8.99 -14.43 3.38
CA GLY A 392 9.99 -14.11 2.36
C GLY A 392 10.88 -15.33 2.10
N THR A 393 11.08 -15.69 0.84
CA THR A 393 11.98 -16.79 0.46
C THR A 393 13.16 -16.27 -0.35
N ARG A 394 14.38 -16.56 0.14
CA ARG A 394 15.62 -16.12 -0.51
C ARG A 394 15.80 -16.72 -1.90
N ALA A 395 15.37 -17.96 -2.08
CA ALA A 395 15.57 -18.69 -3.32
C ALA A 395 14.93 -18.03 -4.54
N ASP A 396 13.77 -17.37 -4.35
CA ASP A 396 13.03 -16.68 -5.41
C ASP A 396 12.89 -15.18 -5.20
N GLY A 397 13.30 -14.66 -4.04
CA GLY A 397 13.24 -13.24 -3.69
C GLY A 397 11.84 -12.69 -3.48
N ILE A 398 10.83 -13.56 -3.41
CA ILE A 398 9.42 -13.14 -3.27
C ILE A 398 9.05 -13.00 -1.81
N VAL A 399 8.35 -11.92 -1.50
CA VAL A 399 7.63 -11.75 -0.23
C VAL A 399 6.14 -12.01 -0.47
N ARG A 400 5.55 -12.87 0.34
CA ARG A 400 4.13 -13.25 0.33
C ARG A 400 3.49 -12.83 1.64
N VAL A 401 2.33 -12.24 1.56
CA VAL A 401 1.50 -11.87 2.71
C VAL A 401 0.24 -12.70 2.67
N VAL A 402 -0.05 -13.44 3.72
CA VAL A 402 -1.34 -14.09 3.95
C VAL A 402 -2.13 -13.21 4.91
N ASN A 403 -3.34 -12.81 4.50
CA ASN A 403 -4.13 -11.76 5.12
C ASN A 403 -5.42 -12.29 5.75
N HIS A 404 -5.55 -12.13 7.06
CA HIS A 404 -6.74 -12.50 7.83
C HIS A 404 -7.34 -11.35 8.64
N GLY A 405 -6.81 -10.10 8.51
CA GLY A 405 -7.25 -8.99 9.35
C GLY A 405 -7.45 -7.66 8.62
N THR A 406 -7.08 -7.57 7.34
CA THR A 406 -7.17 -6.32 6.55
C THR A 406 -8.20 -6.46 5.44
N ASP A 407 -9.27 -5.65 5.45
CA ASP A 407 -10.31 -5.67 4.41
C ASP A 407 -10.93 -4.30 4.12
N HIS A 408 -10.41 -3.22 4.75
CA HIS A 408 -10.95 -1.87 4.65
C HIS A 408 -12.45 -1.80 5.01
N ALA A 409 -12.83 -2.53 6.05
CA ALA A 409 -14.18 -2.55 6.59
C ALA A 409 -14.13 -2.66 8.13
N VAL A 410 -15.20 -2.31 8.80
CA VAL A 410 -15.39 -2.63 10.21
C VAL A 410 -15.88 -4.09 10.34
N GLU A 411 -15.63 -4.73 11.48
CA GLU A 411 -16.11 -6.09 11.73
C GLU A 411 -17.65 -6.15 11.62
N GLY A 412 -18.14 -7.14 10.88
CA GLY A 412 -19.58 -7.34 10.65
C GLY A 412 -20.19 -6.49 9.54
N ALA A 413 -19.43 -5.63 8.87
CA ALA A 413 -19.91 -4.93 7.69
C ALA A 413 -20.26 -5.91 6.55
N THR A 414 -21.23 -5.53 5.72
CA THR A 414 -21.69 -6.33 4.57
C THR A 414 -21.49 -5.56 3.26
N VAL A 415 -20.30 -5.01 3.08
CA VAL A 415 -19.86 -4.35 1.83
C VAL A 415 -19.19 -5.36 0.90
N SER A 416 -19.01 -5.01 -0.38
CA SER A 416 -18.25 -5.88 -1.30
C SER A 416 -16.77 -5.92 -0.94
N ASP A 417 -16.08 -6.99 -1.34
CA ASP A 417 -14.63 -7.10 -1.18
C ASP A 417 -13.91 -6.12 -2.08
N SER A 418 -13.03 -5.31 -1.50
CA SER A 418 -12.03 -4.60 -2.29
C SER A 418 -10.90 -5.56 -2.66
N PRO A 419 -10.54 -5.71 -3.95
CA PRO A 419 -9.38 -6.51 -4.33
C PRO A 419 -8.06 -5.93 -3.79
N LEU A 420 -8.06 -4.66 -3.43
CA LEU A 420 -6.89 -3.98 -2.85
C LEU A 420 -6.68 -4.30 -1.36
N TYR A 421 -7.70 -4.83 -0.65
CA TYR A 421 -7.62 -5.06 0.80
C TYR A 421 -8.09 -6.44 1.25
N ALA A 422 -9.11 -7.00 0.60
CA ALA A 422 -9.83 -8.17 1.12
C ALA A 422 -9.37 -9.51 0.54
N ARG A 423 -8.30 -9.55 -0.28
CA ARG A 423 -7.72 -10.83 -0.72
C ARG A 423 -7.02 -11.53 0.44
N LEU A 424 -7.09 -12.86 0.47
CA LEU A 424 -6.37 -13.68 1.45
C LEU A 424 -4.86 -13.69 1.23
N GLY A 425 -4.37 -13.24 0.08
CA GLY A 425 -2.96 -13.18 -0.21
C GLY A 425 -2.57 -12.02 -1.11
N TYR A 426 -1.41 -11.41 -0.81
CA TYR A 426 -0.71 -10.43 -1.63
C TYR A 426 0.76 -10.82 -1.75
N SER A 427 1.40 -10.51 -2.86
CA SER A 427 2.83 -10.77 -3.00
C SER A 427 3.54 -9.68 -3.78
N THR A 428 4.86 -9.63 -3.65
CA THR A 428 5.71 -8.72 -4.42
C THR A 428 5.88 -9.13 -5.89
N ALA A 429 5.34 -10.29 -6.29
CA ALA A 429 5.45 -10.81 -7.65
C ALA A 429 4.11 -10.90 -8.39
N THR A 430 2.98 -10.68 -7.71
CA THR A 430 1.64 -10.78 -8.30
C THR A 430 0.84 -9.50 -8.13
N THR A 431 -0.21 -9.35 -8.92
CA THR A 431 -1.24 -8.32 -8.75
C THR A 431 -2.58 -9.00 -8.49
N PRO A 432 -3.44 -8.43 -7.63
CA PRO A 432 -4.84 -8.83 -7.60
C PRO A 432 -5.50 -8.60 -8.97
N VAL A 433 -6.63 -9.27 -9.22
CA VAL A 433 -7.51 -8.92 -10.34
C VAL A 433 -8.18 -7.60 -10.01
N LEU A 434 -7.87 -6.55 -10.78
CA LEU A 434 -8.24 -5.15 -10.50
C LEU A 434 -9.17 -4.55 -11.56
N ASP A 435 -9.62 -5.34 -12.54
CA ASP A 435 -10.68 -4.91 -13.46
C ASP A 435 -12.07 -5.03 -12.79
N ASP A 436 -13.12 -4.67 -13.53
CA ASP A 436 -14.49 -4.70 -12.99
C ASP A 436 -14.90 -6.10 -12.49
N SER A 437 -14.35 -7.17 -13.10
CA SER A 437 -14.63 -8.54 -12.65
C SER A 437 -14.03 -8.84 -11.29
N GLY A 438 -12.83 -8.33 -10.98
CA GLY A 438 -12.19 -8.50 -9.68
C GLY A 438 -12.94 -7.79 -8.55
N TRP A 439 -13.59 -6.67 -8.84
CA TRP A 439 -14.44 -5.97 -7.88
C TRP A 439 -15.79 -6.63 -7.67
N ALA A 440 -16.41 -7.19 -8.73
CA ALA A 440 -17.72 -7.79 -8.68
C ALA A 440 -17.71 -9.25 -8.21
N SER A 441 -16.64 -9.98 -8.51
CA SER A 441 -16.56 -11.44 -8.32
C SER A 441 -15.17 -11.84 -7.86
N PRO A 442 -14.88 -11.78 -6.55
CA PRO A 442 -13.59 -12.18 -6.00
C PRO A 442 -13.18 -13.57 -6.48
N LEU A 443 -12.00 -13.70 -7.10
CA LEU A 443 -11.51 -14.96 -7.63
C LEU A 443 -10.11 -15.28 -7.11
N ASP A 444 -9.13 -14.39 -7.37
CA ASP A 444 -7.75 -14.56 -6.95
C ASP A 444 -7.62 -14.45 -5.43
N GLN A 445 -6.86 -15.35 -4.82
CA GLN A 445 -6.61 -15.35 -3.37
C GLN A 445 -7.89 -15.10 -2.55
N SER A 446 -8.95 -15.86 -2.87
CA SER A 446 -10.27 -15.71 -2.25
C SER A 446 -10.86 -17.06 -1.82
N VAL A 447 -11.82 -16.99 -0.91
CA VAL A 447 -12.70 -18.10 -0.53
C VAL A 447 -14.13 -17.58 -0.59
N THR A 448 -14.95 -18.16 -1.47
CA THR A 448 -16.28 -17.64 -1.79
C THR A 448 -17.28 -18.76 -1.96
N LEU A 449 -18.57 -18.45 -1.78
CA LEU A 449 -19.67 -19.29 -2.23
C LEU A 449 -20.17 -18.80 -3.58
N VAL A 450 -20.36 -19.72 -4.51
CA VAL A 450 -20.86 -19.45 -5.87
C VAL A 450 -22.18 -20.16 -6.05
N ASP A 451 -23.23 -19.43 -6.39
CA ASP A 451 -24.56 -20.00 -6.64
C ASP A 451 -24.70 -20.57 -8.08
N GLU A 452 -25.84 -21.20 -8.37
CA GLU A 452 -26.15 -21.79 -9.69
C GLU A 452 -26.15 -20.75 -10.82
N ALA A 453 -26.45 -19.49 -10.53
CA ALA A 453 -26.39 -18.40 -11.50
C ALA A 453 -24.96 -17.85 -11.70
N GLY A 454 -23.97 -18.39 -10.98
CA GLY A 454 -22.57 -17.94 -11.01
C GLY A 454 -22.28 -16.68 -10.19
N ARG A 455 -23.23 -16.21 -9.35
CA ARG A 455 -22.99 -15.07 -8.48
C ARG A 455 -22.08 -15.48 -7.33
N VAL A 456 -21.09 -14.64 -7.04
CA VAL A 456 -20.03 -14.88 -6.08
C VAL A 456 -20.29 -14.07 -4.81
N THR A 457 -20.07 -14.66 -3.63
CA THR A 457 -20.17 -13.93 -2.36
C THR A 457 -18.91 -13.11 -2.07
N HIS A 458 -19.07 -12.11 -1.23
CA HIS A 458 -18.02 -11.32 -0.60
C HIS A 458 -17.84 -11.74 0.86
N ARG A 459 -16.73 -11.35 1.47
CA ARG A 459 -16.38 -11.70 2.86
C ARG A 459 -15.88 -10.50 3.69
N ALA A 460 -15.91 -9.28 3.17
CA ALA A 460 -15.53 -8.07 3.90
C ALA A 460 -16.37 -7.93 5.20
N GLY A 461 -15.78 -7.34 6.23
CA GLY A 461 -16.32 -7.37 7.60
C GLY A 461 -15.85 -8.59 8.39
N MET A 462 -14.76 -9.24 7.97
CA MET A 462 -14.21 -10.43 8.64
C MET A 462 -13.75 -10.12 10.08
N ARG A 463 -13.69 -11.17 10.89
CA ARG A 463 -13.11 -11.18 12.23
C ARG A 463 -11.81 -11.96 12.22
N LEU A 464 -10.73 -11.35 12.70
CA LEU A 464 -9.47 -12.05 12.97
C LEU A 464 -9.65 -13.01 14.15
N LEU A 465 -9.22 -14.25 13.99
CA LEU A 465 -9.25 -15.27 15.05
C LEU A 465 -7.87 -15.43 15.69
N THR A 466 -6.83 -15.57 14.88
CA THR A 466 -5.46 -15.75 15.35
C THR A 466 -4.46 -15.32 14.27
N VAL A 467 -3.26 -14.91 14.68
CA VAL A 467 -2.08 -14.78 13.83
C VAL A 467 -0.82 -14.90 14.69
N HIS A 468 0.00 -15.91 14.42
CA HIS A 468 1.27 -16.16 15.13
C HIS A 468 2.18 -17.08 14.31
N VAL A 469 3.41 -17.23 14.73
CA VAL A 469 4.33 -18.28 14.26
C VAL A 469 4.49 -19.26 15.42
N ASP A 470 4.27 -20.53 15.16
CA ASP A 470 4.36 -21.58 16.15
C ASP A 470 5.81 -22.03 16.43
N THR A 471 5.98 -22.97 17.35
CA THR A 471 7.32 -23.48 17.75
C THR A 471 8.01 -24.28 16.67
N ASP A 472 7.27 -24.81 15.70
CA ASP A 472 7.80 -25.59 14.57
C ASP A 472 8.17 -24.67 13.37
N GLY A 473 8.02 -23.35 13.55
CA GLY A 473 8.31 -22.36 12.51
C GLY A 473 7.26 -22.34 11.41
N VAL A 474 6.02 -22.71 11.73
CA VAL A 474 4.85 -22.57 10.84
C VAL A 474 4.08 -21.32 11.22
N GLY A 475 3.76 -20.50 10.24
CA GLY A 475 2.85 -19.37 10.43
C GLY A 475 1.41 -19.87 10.49
N VAL A 476 0.65 -19.44 11.50
CA VAL A 476 -0.76 -19.79 11.68
C VAL A 476 -1.58 -18.51 11.71
N ALA A 477 -2.55 -18.38 10.80
CA ALA A 477 -3.51 -17.29 10.83
C ALA A 477 -4.92 -17.80 10.55
N GLY A 478 -5.93 -17.10 11.07
CA GLY A 478 -7.30 -17.49 10.84
C GLY A 478 -8.27 -16.32 10.93
N SER A 479 -9.33 -16.39 10.14
CA SER A 479 -10.42 -15.42 10.18
C SER A 479 -11.78 -16.10 9.97
N ARG A 480 -12.81 -15.40 10.44
CA ARG A 480 -14.22 -15.76 10.22
C ARG A 480 -14.91 -14.60 9.51
N ALA A 481 -15.77 -14.91 8.55
CA ALA A 481 -16.53 -13.90 7.83
C ALA A 481 -17.96 -14.38 7.54
N LEU A 482 -18.90 -13.43 7.46
CA LEU A 482 -20.18 -13.65 6.85
C LEU A 482 -20.01 -13.59 5.33
N ALA A 483 -20.14 -14.72 4.65
CA ALA A 483 -20.28 -14.72 3.20
C ALA A 483 -21.63 -14.11 2.82
N HIS A 484 -21.62 -13.12 1.94
CA HIS A 484 -22.82 -12.40 1.53
C HIS A 484 -22.73 -11.92 0.08
N TRP A 485 -23.84 -11.91 -0.61
CA TRP A 485 -23.94 -11.25 -1.91
C TRP A 485 -24.19 -9.76 -1.71
N VAL A 486 -23.65 -8.93 -2.60
CA VAL A 486 -23.85 -7.48 -2.59
C VAL A 486 -24.33 -7.05 -3.98
N ASP A 487 -25.40 -6.28 -4.01
CA ASP A 487 -25.81 -5.51 -5.17
C ASP A 487 -25.39 -4.04 -4.91
N PRO A 488 -24.28 -3.55 -5.44
CA PRO A 488 -23.73 -2.24 -5.09
C PRO A 488 -24.68 -1.10 -5.47
N ASP A 489 -24.79 -0.09 -4.61
CA ASP A 489 -25.52 1.12 -4.92
C ASP A 489 -24.87 1.84 -6.13
N PRO A 490 -25.67 2.36 -7.07
CA PRO A 490 -25.12 3.04 -8.24
C PRO A 490 -24.45 4.37 -7.87
N GLY A 491 -23.43 4.74 -8.63
CA GLY A 491 -22.80 6.06 -8.51
C GLY A 491 -21.86 6.25 -7.33
N GLN A 492 -21.51 5.20 -6.59
CA GLN A 492 -20.50 5.29 -5.54
C GLN A 492 -19.14 5.65 -6.12
N ARG A 493 -18.44 6.56 -5.42
CA ARG A 493 -17.06 6.90 -5.76
C ARG A 493 -16.12 5.79 -5.28
N ASP A 494 -15.21 5.38 -6.15
CA ASP A 494 -14.15 4.45 -5.79
C ASP A 494 -13.06 5.16 -4.99
N HIS A 495 -13.00 4.88 -3.69
CA HIS A 495 -11.94 5.34 -2.78
C HIS A 495 -10.99 4.21 -2.38
N GLY A 496 -11.07 3.07 -3.06
CA GLY A 496 -10.24 1.89 -2.81
C GLY A 496 -10.86 0.87 -1.84
N GLY A 497 -11.90 1.24 -1.08
CA GLY A 497 -12.65 0.34 -0.21
C GLY A 497 -13.71 -0.48 -0.93
N GLY A 498 -14.36 -1.40 -0.19
CA GLY A 498 -15.51 -2.15 -0.68
C GLY A 498 -16.72 -1.24 -0.95
N ARG A 499 -17.61 -1.67 -1.84
CA ARG A 499 -18.81 -0.92 -2.22
C ARG A 499 -19.97 -1.31 -1.31
N ALA A 500 -20.66 -0.32 -0.79
CA ALA A 500 -21.90 -0.51 -0.06
C ALA A 500 -23.06 -0.84 -1.02
N GLY A 501 -24.14 -1.42 -0.50
CA GLY A 501 -25.32 -1.73 -1.28
C GLY A 501 -26.25 -2.70 -0.56
N ARG A 502 -27.25 -3.19 -1.29
CA ARG A 502 -28.15 -4.20 -0.76
C ARG A 502 -27.39 -5.51 -0.60
N SER A 503 -27.26 -5.98 0.63
CA SER A 503 -26.61 -7.24 0.96
C SER A 503 -27.62 -8.34 1.28
N ARG A 504 -27.22 -9.60 1.01
CA ARG A 504 -27.96 -10.80 1.36
C ARG A 504 -26.98 -11.84 1.90
N PRO A 505 -27.16 -12.32 3.14
CA PRO A 505 -26.29 -13.34 3.73
C PRO A 505 -26.40 -14.66 2.99
N ALA A 506 -25.29 -15.38 2.89
CA ALA A 506 -25.21 -16.73 2.35
C ALA A 506 -24.86 -17.76 3.44
N GLY A 507 -23.97 -17.42 4.35
CA GLY A 507 -23.52 -18.30 5.41
C GLY A 507 -22.22 -17.80 6.04
N HIS A 508 -21.74 -18.47 7.07
CA HIS A 508 -20.46 -18.15 7.69
C HIS A 508 -19.34 -19.05 7.17
N LEU A 509 -18.18 -18.42 6.93
CA LEU A 509 -16.94 -19.08 6.51
C LEU A 509 -15.89 -18.90 7.59
N THR A 510 -15.26 -20.01 8.00
CA THR A 510 -14.02 -20.00 8.79
C THR A 510 -12.88 -20.45 7.90
N VAL A 511 -11.79 -19.65 7.86
CA VAL A 511 -10.60 -19.92 7.08
C VAL A 511 -9.37 -19.86 7.98
N TYR A 512 -8.52 -20.89 7.92
CA TYR A 512 -7.19 -20.89 8.52
C TYR A 512 -6.15 -21.08 7.44
N SER A 513 -4.99 -20.47 7.62
CA SER A 513 -3.82 -20.62 6.78
C SER A 513 -2.63 -21.07 7.63
N LEU A 514 -1.99 -22.16 7.23
CA LEU A 514 -0.68 -22.59 7.72
C LEU A 514 0.35 -22.25 6.65
N VAL A 515 1.39 -21.52 7.01
CA VAL A 515 2.36 -20.96 6.05
C VAL A 515 3.77 -21.44 6.39
N ARG A 516 4.47 -21.98 5.36
CA ARG A 516 5.87 -22.37 5.43
C ARG A 516 6.57 -22.08 4.09
N GLY A 517 7.53 -21.16 4.09
CA GLY A 517 8.22 -20.76 2.86
C GLY A 517 7.24 -20.27 1.77
N PRO A 518 7.30 -20.84 0.55
CA PRO A 518 6.43 -20.45 -0.56
C PRO A 518 5.04 -21.10 -0.53
N TRP A 519 4.74 -21.89 0.51
CA TRP A 519 3.56 -22.76 0.60
C TRP A 519 2.58 -22.26 1.66
N GLU A 520 1.31 -22.46 1.35
CA GLU A 520 0.20 -22.28 2.28
C GLU A 520 -0.70 -23.52 2.22
N LEU A 521 -1.02 -24.11 3.39
CA LEU A 521 -2.15 -25.03 3.53
C LEU A 521 -3.34 -24.22 4.04
N ARG A 522 -4.34 -24.05 3.19
CA ARG A 522 -5.56 -23.31 3.51
C ARG A 522 -6.67 -24.27 3.89
N LEU A 523 -7.18 -24.12 5.11
CA LEU A 523 -8.31 -24.85 5.65
C LEU A 523 -9.54 -24.00 5.59
N THR A 524 -10.60 -24.51 5.03
CA THR A 524 -11.86 -23.75 4.88
C THR A 524 -13.03 -24.59 5.35
N ARG A 525 -13.95 -23.97 6.09
CA ARG A 525 -15.19 -24.58 6.51
C ARG A 525 -16.35 -23.59 6.30
N VAL A 526 -17.45 -24.12 5.75
CA VAL A 526 -18.75 -23.44 5.80
C VAL A 526 -19.39 -23.82 7.14
N ASP A 527 -19.43 -22.90 8.10
CA ASP A 527 -19.91 -23.19 9.46
C ASP A 527 -21.43 -23.41 9.49
N GLY A 528 -22.17 -22.68 8.66
CA GLY A 528 -23.61 -22.76 8.51
C GLY A 528 -24.07 -21.86 7.36
N LEU A 529 -25.24 -22.13 6.84
CA LEU A 529 -25.88 -21.36 5.77
C LEU A 529 -27.00 -20.49 6.35
N ALA A 530 -27.28 -19.38 5.66
CA ALA A 530 -28.40 -18.50 6.00
C ALA A 530 -29.75 -19.17 5.69
N ASP A 531 -30.81 -18.71 6.32
CA ASP A 531 -32.15 -19.22 6.09
C ASP A 531 -32.55 -19.16 4.62
N GLY A 532 -33.06 -20.27 4.11
CA GLY A 532 -33.46 -20.40 2.70
C GLY A 532 -32.31 -20.54 1.69
N VAL A 533 -31.07 -20.73 2.14
CA VAL A 533 -29.91 -21.02 1.28
C VAL A 533 -29.61 -22.51 1.33
N GLU A 534 -29.71 -23.17 0.18
CA GLU A 534 -29.49 -24.62 0.06
C GLU A 534 -28.05 -24.97 -0.31
N ALA A 535 -27.43 -25.88 0.44
CA ALA A 535 -26.05 -26.30 0.19
C ALA A 535 -25.84 -26.89 -1.22
N ALA A 536 -26.83 -27.62 -1.73
CA ALA A 536 -26.79 -28.25 -3.04
C ALA A 536 -26.76 -27.22 -4.21
N ALA A 537 -27.27 -26.01 -3.98
CA ALA A 537 -27.27 -24.92 -4.95
C ALA A 537 -25.98 -24.07 -4.94
N LEU A 538 -25.00 -24.46 -4.10
CA LEU A 538 -23.76 -23.71 -3.91
C LEU A 538 -22.53 -24.55 -4.21
N ARG A 539 -21.47 -23.87 -4.61
CA ARG A 539 -20.09 -24.37 -4.66
C ARG A 539 -19.21 -23.50 -3.79
N LEU A 540 -18.30 -24.11 -3.04
CA LEU A 540 -17.25 -23.42 -2.32
C LEU A 540 -16.07 -23.26 -3.27
N ARG A 541 -15.77 -22.02 -3.69
CA ARG A 541 -14.65 -21.71 -4.59
C ARG A 541 -13.48 -21.18 -3.79
N ILE A 542 -12.28 -21.74 -4.07
CA ILE A 542 -11.00 -21.33 -3.51
C ILE A 542 -10.12 -20.92 -4.67
N GLY A 543 -9.69 -19.64 -4.70
CA GLY A 543 -8.82 -19.07 -5.72
C GLY A 543 -7.36 -19.05 -5.28
N GLY A 544 -6.46 -19.31 -6.23
CA GLY A 544 -5.01 -19.24 -6.05
C GLY A 544 -4.42 -17.89 -6.51
N TRP A 545 -3.10 -17.85 -6.68
CA TRP A 545 -2.39 -16.65 -7.10
C TRP A 545 -2.60 -16.36 -8.59
N ALA A 546 -2.91 -15.11 -8.90
CA ALA A 546 -2.99 -14.65 -10.29
C ALA A 546 -1.57 -14.52 -10.89
N VAL A 547 -1.33 -15.14 -12.04
CA VAL A 547 -0.07 -15.02 -12.79
C VAL A 547 -0.27 -14.10 -13.98
N ALA A 548 0.61 -13.11 -14.12
CA ALA A 548 0.56 -12.12 -15.19
C ALA A 548 1.31 -12.58 -16.45
N GLY A 549 0.86 -12.10 -17.61
CA GLY A 549 1.49 -12.34 -18.91
C GLY A 549 1.00 -13.60 -19.63
N ASP A 550 1.78 -14.04 -20.60
CA ASP A 550 1.50 -15.25 -21.38
C ASP A 550 1.83 -16.48 -20.51
N ALA A 551 0.79 -17.02 -19.86
CA ALA A 551 0.94 -18.16 -18.97
C ALA A 551 0.30 -19.41 -19.59
N THR A 552 0.95 -20.55 -19.40
CA THR A 552 0.35 -21.87 -19.67
C THR A 552 -0.42 -22.34 -18.44
N ALA A 553 -1.52 -23.04 -18.66
CA ALA A 553 -2.36 -23.50 -17.56
C ALA A 553 -2.80 -24.95 -17.77
N THR A 554 -2.82 -25.72 -16.69
CA THR A 554 -3.39 -27.07 -16.64
C THR A 554 -4.34 -27.18 -15.46
N ALA A 555 -5.46 -27.88 -15.65
CA ALA A 555 -6.41 -28.16 -14.58
C ALA A 555 -7.00 -29.56 -14.76
N GLY A 556 -7.06 -30.33 -13.68
CA GLY A 556 -7.63 -31.69 -13.65
C GLY A 556 -7.22 -32.46 -12.40
N GLY A 557 -7.98 -33.48 -12.03
CA GLY A 557 -7.66 -34.32 -10.87
C GLY A 557 -7.52 -33.61 -9.54
N GLY A 558 -8.21 -32.45 -9.36
CA GLY A 558 -8.10 -31.66 -8.14
C GLY A 558 -6.85 -30.77 -8.06
N VAL A 559 -6.12 -30.59 -9.17
CA VAL A 559 -4.94 -29.73 -9.25
C VAL A 559 -5.09 -28.72 -10.37
N ALA A 560 -4.78 -27.47 -10.12
CA ALA A 560 -4.63 -26.41 -11.11
C ALA A 560 -3.23 -25.79 -11.01
N VAL A 561 -2.56 -25.65 -12.15
CA VAL A 561 -1.23 -25.04 -12.24
C VAL A 561 -1.26 -23.97 -13.33
N VAL A 562 -0.75 -22.79 -13.01
CA VAL A 562 -0.52 -21.71 -13.95
C VAL A 562 0.95 -21.36 -13.92
N ALA A 563 1.62 -21.46 -15.06
CA ALA A 563 3.04 -21.19 -15.21
C ALA A 563 3.26 -20.06 -16.22
N GLY A 564 3.78 -18.94 -15.75
CA GLY A 564 4.30 -17.83 -16.55
C GLY A 564 5.77 -18.03 -16.92
N ALA A 565 6.41 -16.98 -17.39
CA ALA A 565 7.82 -17.03 -17.82
C ALA A 565 8.78 -17.40 -16.67
N ASP A 566 8.53 -16.89 -15.48
CA ASP A 566 9.40 -17.09 -14.30
C ASP A 566 8.62 -17.32 -12.99
N LEU A 567 7.30 -17.39 -13.06
CA LEU A 567 6.43 -17.48 -11.90
C LEU A 567 5.43 -18.62 -12.07
N THR A 568 5.31 -19.46 -11.06
CA THR A 568 4.35 -20.57 -11.03
C THR A 568 3.40 -20.41 -9.86
N SER A 569 2.10 -20.54 -10.13
CA SER A 569 1.02 -20.67 -9.14
C SER A 569 0.42 -22.07 -9.22
N ARG A 570 0.44 -22.80 -8.11
CA ARG A 570 -0.18 -24.13 -7.98
C ARG A 570 -1.25 -24.11 -6.90
N LEU A 571 -2.34 -24.77 -7.18
CA LEU A 571 -3.46 -24.97 -6.27
C LEU A 571 -3.86 -26.45 -6.31
N GLU A 572 -3.97 -27.12 -5.16
CA GLU A 572 -4.24 -28.56 -5.07
C GLU A 572 -5.23 -28.86 -3.94
N SER A 573 -6.22 -29.68 -4.22
CA SER A 573 -7.15 -30.19 -3.21
C SER A 573 -6.50 -31.33 -2.44
N VAL A 574 -6.17 -31.10 -1.17
CA VAL A 574 -5.54 -32.09 -0.28
C VAL A 574 -6.59 -32.90 0.47
N HIS A 575 -7.70 -32.24 0.87
CA HIS A 575 -8.79 -32.87 1.59
C HIS A 575 -10.14 -32.30 1.16
N GLY A 576 -11.17 -33.15 1.13
CA GLY A 576 -12.54 -32.74 0.79
C GLY A 576 -12.93 -32.89 -0.68
N GLY A 577 -11.99 -33.30 -1.54
CA GLY A 577 -12.17 -33.43 -2.99
C GLY A 577 -12.45 -32.09 -3.65
N GLY A 578 -12.18 -31.93 -4.94
CA GLY A 578 -12.44 -30.68 -5.64
C GLY A 578 -12.27 -30.80 -7.15
N THR A 579 -12.96 -29.92 -7.88
CA THR A 579 -12.79 -29.78 -9.34
C THR A 579 -11.91 -28.57 -9.61
N ALA A 580 -10.80 -28.80 -10.32
CA ALA A 580 -9.86 -27.76 -10.67
C ALA A 580 -10.25 -27.05 -11.97
N GLY A 581 -9.99 -25.74 -12.00
CA GLY A 581 -10.16 -24.92 -13.19
C GLY A 581 -9.22 -23.73 -13.21
N VAL A 582 -9.23 -23.03 -14.33
CA VAL A 582 -8.47 -21.78 -14.52
C VAL A 582 -9.34 -20.76 -15.21
N THR A 583 -9.10 -19.49 -14.92
CA THR A 583 -9.79 -18.37 -15.57
C THR A 583 -8.77 -17.36 -16.08
N ALA A 584 -8.84 -17.03 -17.37
CA ALA A 584 -8.07 -15.94 -17.94
C ALA A 584 -8.86 -14.62 -17.83
N VAL A 585 -8.19 -13.57 -17.36
CA VAL A 585 -8.74 -12.23 -17.21
C VAL A 585 -7.92 -11.26 -18.06
N PRO A 586 -8.39 -10.95 -19.27
CA PRO A 586 -7.72 -9.98 -20.14
C PRO A 586 -7.69 -8.60 -19.45
N HIS A 587 -6.54 -7.94 -19.43
CA HIS A 587 -6.38 -6.62 -18.81
C HIS A 587 -6.68 -6.55 -17.30
N GLY A 588 -6.51 -7.65 -16.58
CA GLY A 588 -6.87 -7.77 -15.16
C GLY A 588 -5.94 -7.06 -14.17
N GLY A 589 -4.75 -6.60 -14.57
CA GLY A 589 -3.79 -6.01 -13.64
C GLY A 589 -2.72 -5.12 -14.25
N PRO A 590 -2.00 -4.34 -13.43
CA PRO A 590 -1.03 -3.33 -13.87
C PRO A 590 0.38 -3.87 -14.16
N LEU A 591 0.66 -5.16 -13.93
CA LEU A 591 1.98 -5.78 -14.19
C LEU A 591 2.12 -6.23 -15.63
N ALA A 592 1.07 -6.79 -16.21
CA ALA A 592 0.98 -7.21 -17.61
C ALA A 592 -0.47 -7.15 -18.08
N GLY A 593 -0.68 -7.24 -19.39
CA GLY A 593 -2.00 -7.06 -20.01
C GLY A 593 -3.06 -8.08 -19.59
N GLY A 594 -2.69 -9.34 -19.29
CA GLY A 594 -3.61 -10.41 -18.90
C GLY A 594 -3.16 -11.11 -17.62
N LEU A 595 -4.12 -11.70 -16.92
CA LEU A 595 -3.91 -12.55 -15.76
C LEU A 595 -4.54 -13.91 -15.99
N VAL A 596 -3.94 -14.96 -15.43
CA VAL A 596 -4.52 -16.30 -15.36
C VAL A 596 -4.58 -16.72 -13.90
N VAL A 597 -5.77 -17.15 -13.45
CA VAL A 597 -6.05 -17.49 -12.05
C VAL A 597 -6.46 -18.94 -11.92
N PRO A 598 -5.74 -19.79 -11.18
CA PRO A 598 -6.18 -21.15 -10.85
C PRO A 598 -7.23 -21.12 -9.74
N TRP A 599 -8.19 -22.02 -9.79
CA TRP A 599 -9.21 -22.17 -8.75
C TRP A 599 -9.65 -23.63 -8.56
N LEU A 600 -10.25 -23.89 -7.37
CA LEU A 600 -10.89 -25.16 -7.03
C LEU A 600 -12.33 -24.92 -6.60
N ASP A 601 -13.27 -25.71 -7.12
CA ASP A 601 -14.64 -25.77 -6.66
C ASP A 601 -14.87 -27.05 -5.85
N HIS A 602 -15.40 -26.91 -4.65
CA HIS A 602 -15.77 -28.01 -3.76
C HIS A 602 -17.28 -28.02 -3.53
N PRO A 603 -17.90 -29.20 -3.32
CA PRO A 603 -19.27 -29.26 -2.88
C PRO A 603 -19.40 -28.64 -1.47
N VAL A 604 -20.45 -27.86 -1.24
CA VAL A 604 -20.70 -27.29 0.08
C VAL A 604 -21.27 -28.36 1.01
N ARG A 605 -20.54 -28.61 2.10
CA ARG A 605 -20.94 -29.50 3.19
C ARG A 605 -20.76 -28.74 4.50
N PRO A 606 -21.83 -28.12 5.03
CA PRO A 606 -21.74 -27.38 6.28
C PRO A 606 -21.12 -28.21 7.41
N GLY A 607 -20.19 -27.60 8.15
CA GLY A 607 -19.43 -28.27 9.21
C GLY A 607 -18.19 -29.07 8.76
N ALA A 608 -18.08 -29.43 7.49
CA ALA A 608 -16.91 -30.18 7.00
C ALA A 608 -15.76 -29.25 6.59
N TRP A 609 -14.54 -29.65 6.92
CA TRP A 609 -13.32 -28.98 6.49
C TRP A 609 -12.91 -29.39 5.07
N VAL A 610 -12.38 -28.44 4.35
CA VAL A 610 -11.70 -28.60 3.06
C VAL A 610 -10.28 -28.10 3.26
N ALA A 611 -9.27 -28.86 2.80
CA ALA A 611 -7.88 -28.45 2.83
C ALA A 611 -7.34 -28.27 1.40
N THR A 612 -6.77 -27.10 1.13
CA THR A 612 -6.21 -26.73 -0.17
C THR A 612 -4.77 -26.30 0.00
N PHE A 613 -3.88 -26.93 -0.73
CA PHE A 613 -2.48 -26.50 -0.82
C PHE A 613 -2.32 -25.42 -1.89
N THR A 614 -1.60 -24.35 -1.56
CA THR A 614 -1.33 -23.22 -2.44
C THR A 614 0.18 -22.96 -2.48
N GLU A 615 0.74 -22.79 -3.67
CA GLU A 615 2.14 -22.43 -3.89
C GLU A 615 2.22 -21.23 -4.84
N LEU A 616 3.16 -20.33 -4.54
CA LEU A 616 3.65 -19.31 -5.47
C LEU A 616 5.16 -19.33 -5.43
N SER A 617 5.83 -19.59 -6.56
CA SER A 617 7.30 -19.62 -6.62
C SER A 617 7.84 -19.24 -7.99
N ARG A 618 9.05 -18.63 -8.04
CA ARG A 618 9.77 -18.42 -9.32
C ARG A 618 10.45 -19.70 -9.80
N THR A 619 10.89 -20.53 -8.87
CA THR A 619 11.46 -21.83 -9.18
C THR A 619 10.48 -22.85 -8.67
N PRO A 620 9.72 -23.54 -9.54
CA PRO A 620 8.96 -24.68 -9.09
C PRO A 620 9.95 -25.60 -8.38
N VAL A 621 9.75 -25.83 -7.09
CA VAL A 621 10.46 -26.90 -6.42
C VAL A 621 10.12 -28.10 -7.27
N ALA A 622 11.13 -28.67 -7.92
CA ALA A 622 10.96 -29.89 -8.71
C ALA A 622 10.56 -30.98 -7.72
N THR A 623 9.31 -30.95 -7.30
CA THR A 623 8.66 -31.97 -6.51
C THR A 623 8.32 -33.10 -7.46
N ALA A 624 9.39 -33.67 -8.04
CA ALA A 624 9.30 -35.03 -8.54
C ALA A 624 8.91 -35.90 -7.34
N GLY A 625 7.61 -35.93 -7.02
CA GLY A 625 7.03 -36.97 -6.20
C GLY A 625 6.61 -36.64 -4.77
N ARG A 626 6.75 -35.40 -4.24
CA ARG A 626 6.19 -35.09 -2.90
C ARG A 626 5.07 -34.06 -3.03
N ALA A 627 3.84 -34.56 -3.10
CA ALA A 627 2.65 -33.76 -2.86
C ALA A 627 2.61 -33.38 -1.37
N CYS A 628 2.07 -32.18 -1.05
CA CYS A 628 1.69 -31.87 0.33
C CYS A 628 0.67 -32.91 0.80
N GLN A 629 0.92 -33.53 1.94
CA GLN A 629 -0.05 -34.43 2.57
C GLN A 629 -0.49 -33.77 3.88
N ALA A 630 -1.77 -33.78 4.14
CA ALA A 630 -2.31 -33.28 5.40
C ALA A 630 -3.33 -34.28 5.96
N VAL A 631 -3.17 -34.59 7.22
CA VAL A 631 -4.19 -35.29 8.01
C VAL A 631 -4.92 -34.23 8.83
N VAL A 632 -6.24 -34.18 8.64
CA VAL A 632 -7.14 -33.27 9.34
C VAL A 632 -7.97 -34.11 10.29
N ASP A 633 -7.70 -34.01 11.58
CA ASP A 633 -8.42 -34.73 12.63
C ASP A 633 -9.09 -33.73 13.57
N GLU A 634 -10.41 -33.86 13.75
CA GLU A 634 -11.22 -33.02 14.63
C GLU A 634 -11.61 -33.81 15.88
N ASP A 635 -10.99 -33.51 16.99
CA ASP A 635 -11.37 -34.03 18.30
C ASP A 635 -12.22 -32.99 19.05
N GLY A 636 -12.88 -33.42 20.15
CA GLY A 636 -13.69 -32.52 20.97
C GLY A 636 -12.92 -31.35 21.62
N ARG A 637 -11.60 -31.25 21.40
CA ARG A 637 -10.70 -30.24 21.95
C ARG A 637 -10.12 -29.28 20.88
N GLY A 638 -10.31 -29.56 19.59
CA GLY A 638 -9.84 -28.73 18.50
C GLY A 638 -9.59 -29.48 17.20
N LEU A 639 -8.94 -28.80 16.28
CA LEU A 639 -8.52 -29.33 15.00
C LEU A 639 -7.01 -29.64 15.08
N HIS A 640 -6.64 -30.89 14.88
CA HIS A 640 -5.25 -31.32 14.82
C HIS A 640 -4.84 -31.55 13.35
N LEU A 641 -3.72 -30.96 12.97
CA LEU A 641 -3.20 -30.96 11.61
C LEU A 641 -1.79 -31.52 11.60
N ALA A 642 -1.58 -32.64 10.92
CA ALA A 642 -0.25 -33.14 10.60
C ALA A 642 0.02 -32.88 9.11
N VAL A 643 1.08 -32.15 8.80
CA VAL A 643 1.40 -31.70 7.43
C VAL A 643 2.80 -32.12 7.05
N ASP A 644 2.90 -32.87 5.95
CA ASP A 644 4.16 -33.17 5.27
C ASP A 644 4.38 -32.15 4.15
N TRP A 645 5.33 -31.25 4.35
CA TRP A 645 5.63 -30.18 3.41
C TRP A 645 6.50 -30.66 2.25
N PRO A 646 6.49 -29.97 1.09
CA PRO A 646 7.29 -30.36 -0.07
C PRO A 646 8.81 -30.38 0.18
N ASP A 647 9.33 -29.64 1.16
CA ASP A 647 10.74 -29.68 1.59
C ASP A 647 11.12 -30.93 2.40
N GLY A 648 10.14 -31.78 2.68
CA GLY A 648 10.33 -33.04 3.43
C GLY A 648 10.26 -32.88 4.95
N ILE A 649 9.88 -31.69 5.43
CA ILE A 649 9.63 -31.44 6.85
C ILE A 649 8.17 -31.79 7.17
N SER A 650 7.98 -32.52 8.26
CA SER A 650 6.65 -32.78 8.84
C SER A 650 6.43 -31.88 10.04
N THR A 651 5.26 -31.28 10.12
CA THR A 651 4.86 -30.40 11.22
C THR A 651 3.50 -30.81 11.78
N SER A 652 3.26 -30.47 13.04
CA SER A 652 1.99 -30.74 13.71
C SER A 652 1.48 -29.46 14.36
N THR A 653 0.33 -29.00 13.93
CA THR A 653 -0.31 -27.77 14.44
C THR A 653 -1.66 -28.10 15.05
N ARG A 654 -1.97 -27.51 16.19
CA ARG A 654 -3.28 -27.61 16.84
C ARG A 654 -3.98 -26.26 16.84
N LEU A 655 -5.22 -26.25 16.37
CA LEU A 655 -6.13 -25.12 16.46
C LEU A 655 -7.14 -25.37 17.57
N ASP A 656 -7.29 -24.45 18.53
CA ASP A 656 -8.13 -24.62 19.70
C ASP A 656 -9.62 -24.73 19.37
N ALA A 657 -10.37 -25.49 20.21
CA ALA A 657 -11.78 -25.78 20.01
C ALA A 657 -12.69 -24.53 20.02
N GLU A 658 -12.35 -23.49 20.76
CA GLU A 658 -13.10 -22.22 20.73
C GLU A 658 -13.11 -21.57 19.36
N HIS A 659 -12.03 -21.74 18.61
CA HIS A 659 -11.89 -21.24 17.24
C HIS A 659 -12.39 -22.24 16.19
N ALA A 660 -12.42 -23.54 16.53
CA ALA A 660 -12.84 -24.61 15.62
C ALA A 660 -14.35 -24.89 15.62
N ARG A 661 -15.08 -24.53 16.66
CA ARG A 661 -16.52 -24.82 16.75
C ARG A 661 -17.40 -23.77 16.06
N PRO A 662 -18.47 -24.17 15.36
CA PRO A 662 -19.50 -23.23 14.92
C PRO A 662 -20.10 -22.57 16.16
N THR A 663 -20.08 -21.26 16.26
CA THR A 663 -20.96 -20.54 17.19
C THR A 663 -22.39 -20.73 16.69
N GLN A 664 -23.33 -21.08 17.58
CA GLN A 664 -24.74 -21.02 17.21
C GLN A 664 -25.02 -19.58 16.74
N VAL A 665 -25.37 -19.46 15.50
CA VAL A 665 -25.63 -18.17 14.86
C VAL A 665 -27.12 -17.90 15.10
N SER A 666 -27.44 -16.97 16.01
CA SER A 666 -28.75 -16.34 16.01
C SER A 666 -28.75 -15.29 14.89
N TRP A 667 -29.58 -15.49 13.91
CA TRP A 667 -29.82 -14.54 12.80
C TRP A 667 -30.67 -13.35 13.26
#